data_c9b886bcd7e36492d771c19c3ab7f371
#
_entry.id   c9b886bcd7e36492d771c19c3ab7f371
#
_cell.length_a   1.000
_cell.length_b   1.000
_cell.length_c   1.000
_cell.angle_alpha   90.00
_cell.angle_beta   90.00
_cell.angle_gamma   90.00
#
_symmetry.space_group_name_H-M   'P 1'
#
loop_
_entity.id
_entity.type
_entity.pdbx_description
1 polymer ?
#
loop_
_entity_poly.entity_id
_entity_poly.type
_entity_poly.pdbx_seq_one_letter_code
_entity_poly.pdbx_strand_id
1 'polypeptide(L)'
;MQDSPVGVRFGDYVSAFTSGGTIAAAWDRGEWYRRGYQMGMEHRGKGVDVQLGPVVGPLGRNPKGGRNWEGFSPDPVLSGIAVAETVRGIQDAGVMACTKHYIFNEQEHFRQPGGFEDFGFVDGISSNVDDKTLHELYLWPFADAVRAGTASIMCSYNKGNNSYACQNSHLLNYILKGELGFQGFVMSDWSAQHAGVASTLAGLDMTMPGDTGFDTGLSFWGTNLTISILNGTVPQWRLDDMVTRIMAGYYYVGRDKTAVPVNFNSWSLDTYGYQHAYAGAGYGLINQHVDVRGAHGAAIRQAAARSTVLLKNVDGILPLTGREKFTAVFGDDATENPYGPNGCSDHGCDNGTLAMGWGSGTSFFPYLVTPLEAIKSEVVGKGGVIQSVVDNYAYTQIQALANQASVALVFANADSGEGYIEVDGNMGDRNNLTFWQGGDALIRNVSAICNNTILVIHSVGPIIIDEYKNHPNISAIIWAGLPGEQSGNSLADILYGRVNPGGKTPFTWGQTESDYGPDLIYQPTAGHDSPQDNFEEGVFIDYRAFDKKNITPTYEFGFGLSYTTFSYSGLRVDKITAGEYTPTTGMTKAAPTLGNFSTESADYQLPANFTYIDAYIYPYLNSTDLKTASMDPEYGVDVELPAGSQDGAPQSRIAAGGAPGGNPQLWDVLFSISATVTNTGELAGEEIPQLYISLGGPDDPKVALRNFERLSIQPGESATFHADLTRRDVSNWDTVSQNWVISSYPKTVYVGSSSRKLPLSAKLDFGGY
;
A
#
# COMPACT_ATOMS: atom_id res chain seq x y z
N MET A 1 -16.06 0.57 -10.66
CA MET A 1 -14.76 0.54 -9.94
C MET A 1 -14.77 -0.57 -8.91
N GLN A 2 -13.61 -1.08 -8.50
CA GLN A 2 -13.52 -2.22 -7.58
C GLN A 2 -12.22 -2.19 -6.79
N ASP A 3 -12.28 -2.66 -5.52
CA ASP A 3 -11.12 -2.82 -4.65
C ASP A 3 -10.13 -3.84 -5.17
N SER A 4 -8.86 -3.66 -4.80
CA SER A 4 -7.83 -4.38 -5.49
C SER A 4 -6.42 -4.47 -4.90
N PRO A 5 -6.11 -4.25 -3.67
CA PRO A 5 -4.72 -4.42 -3.22
C PRO A 5 -4.11 -5.78 -3.55
N VAL A 6 -4.93 -6.84 -3.59
CA VAL A 6 -4.49 -8.22 -3.89
C VAL A 6 -5.31 -8.93 -4.97
N GLY A 7 -6.16 -8.23 -5.72
CA GLY A 7 -6.99 -8.81 -6.79
C GLY A 7 -8.40 -8.21 -6.85
N VAL A 8 -9.28 -8.75 -7.68
CA VAL A 8 -10.66 -8.27 -7.83
C VAL A 8 -11.49 -8.71 -6.62
N ARG A 9 -11.86 -7.79 -5.75
CA ARG A 9 -12.69 -8.10 -4.57
C ARG A 9 -14.05 -8.65 -5.00
N PHE A 10 -14.56 -9.65 -4.27
CA PHE A 10 -15.83 -10.33 -4.50
C PHE A 10 -16.00 -10.97 -5.90
N GLY A 11 -14.96 -11.02 -6.71
CA GLY A 11 -14.99 -11.71 -7.98
C GLY A 11 -14.76 -13.21 -7.81
N ASP A 12 -15.51 -14.04 -8.54
CA ASP A 12 -15.14 -15.43 -8.77
C ASP A 12 -14.21 -15.55 -9.99
N TYR A 13 -13.50 -16.67 -10.14
CA TYR A 13 -12.54 -16.89 -11.23
C TYR A 13 -11.55 -15.72 -11.41
N VAL A 14 -11.05 -15.22 -10.28
CA VAL A 14 -10.00 -14.21 -10.17
C VAL A 14 -8.83 -14.79 -9.39
N SER A 15 -7.65 -14.19 -9.50
CA SER A 15 -6.46 -14.61 -8.73
C SER A 15 -6.33 -13.81 -7.44
N ALA A 16 -5.76 -14.45 -6.40
CA ALA A 16 -5.36 -13.80 -5.17
C ALA A 16 -3.84 -13.58 -5.16
N PHE A 17 -3.43 -12.34 -5.42
CA PHE A 17 -2.02 -11.95 -5.57
C PHE A 17 -1.32 -11.77 -4.23
N THR A 18 0.01 -11.85 -4.25
CA THR A 18 0.88 -11.46 -3.13
C THR A 18 0.59 -10.02 -2.70
N SER A 19 0.51 -9.76 -1.38
CA SER A 19 0.20 -8.42 -0.84
C SER A 19 1.26 -7.36 -1.17
N GLY A 20 0.90 -6.08 -1.00
CA GLY A 20 1.81 -4.95 -1.24
C GLY A 20 3.07 -5.01 -0.40
N GLY A 21 2.93 -5.17 0.93
CA GLY A 21 4.06 -5.26 1.85
C GLY A 21 4.96 -6.47 1.59
N THR A 22 4.37 -7.59 1.16
CA THR A 22 5.14 -8.78 0.81
C THR A 22 5.87 -8.62 -0.51
N ILE A 23 5.19 -8.16 -1.57
CA ILE A 23 5.85 -7.98 -2.88
C ILE A 23 6.94 -6.89 -2.84
N ALA A 24 6.87 -5.95 -1.89
CA ALA A 24 7.93 -4.97 -1.66
C ALA A 24 9.26 -5.65 -1.30
N ALA A 25 9.22 -6.77 -0.57
CA ALA A 25 10.42 -7.54 -0.21
C ALA A 25 11.15 -8.17 -1.40
N ALA A 26 10.52 -8.23 -2.57
CA ALA A 26 11.21 -8.62 -3.79
C ALA A 26 12.23 -7.56 -4.25
N TRP A 27 12.03 -6.29 -3.91
CA TRP A 27 12.86 -5.17 -4.39
C TRP A 27 13.11 -5.25 -5.90
N ASP A 28 12.04 -5.50 -6.67
CA ASP A 28 12.12 -5.78 -8.10
C ASP A 28 11.06 -5.00 -8.88
N ARG A 29 11.52 -4.05 -9.68
CA ARG A 29 10.67 -3.18 -10.51
C ARG A 29 9.83 -4.00 -11.51
N GLY A 30 10.42 -5.04 -12.09
CA GLY A 30 9.75 -5.92 -13.05
C GLY A 30 8.62 -6.74 -12.41
N GLU A 31 8.81 -7.19 -11.16
CA GLU A 31 7.76 -7.91 -10.42
C GLU A 31 6.59 -6.98 -10.06
N TRP A 32 6.87 -5.74 -9.63
CA TRP A 32 5.82 -4.77 -9.32
C TRP A 32 5.01 -4.37 -10.54
N TYR A 33 5.68 -4.10 -11.67
CA TYR A 33 5.02 -3.85 -12.94
C TYR A 33 4.16 -5.04 -13.38
N ARG A 34 4.74 -6.26 -13.39
CA ARG A 34 4.05 -7.49 -13.81
C ARG A 34 2.83 -7.77 -12.95
N ARG A 35 2.96 -7.66 -11.62
CA ARG A 35 1.83 -7.81 -10.70
C ARG A 35 0.74 -6.79 -10.99
N GLY A 36 1.07 -5.52 -11.14
CA GLY A 36 0.13 -4.46 -11.52
C GLY A 36 -0.58 -4.75 -12.83
N TYR A 37 0.16 -5.16 -13.86
CA TYR A 37 -0.38 -5.49 -15.17
C TYR A 37 -1.36 -6.66 -15.12
N GLN A 38 -1.01 -7.73 -14.41
CA GLN A 38 -1.87 -8.91 -14.28
C GLN A 38 -3.14 -8.61 -13.50
N MET A 39 -3.06 -7.89 -12.39
CA MET A 39 -4.24 -7.41 -11.66
C MET A 39 -5.12 -6.52 -12.55
N GLY A 40 -4.51 -5.60 -13.29
CA GLY A 40 -5.23 -4.75 -14.25
C GLY A 40 -5.95 -5.56 -15.33
N MET A 41 -5.32 -6.61 -15.88
CA MET A 41 -5.94 -7.50 -16.86
C MET A 41 -7.18 -8.23 -16.30
N GLU A 42 -7.12 -8.68 -15.04
CA GLU A 42 -8.26 -9.31 -14.39
C GLU A 42 -9.40 -8.32 -14.12
N HIS A 43 -9.07 -7.12 -13.61
CA HIS A 43 -10.06 -6.05 -13.43
C HIS A 43 -10.73 -5.68 -14.77
N ARG A 44 -9.94 -5.50 -15.83
CA ARG A 44 -10.46 -5.24 -17.17
C ARG A 44 -11.36 -6.37 -17.64
N GLY A 45 -10.94 -7.64 -17.47
CA GLY A 45 -11.71 -8.82 -17.86
C GLY A 45 -13.06 -8.93 -17.16
N LYS A 46 -13.16 -8.45 -15.93
CA LYS A 46 -14.42 -8.34 -15.16
C LYS A 46 -15.25 -7.11 -15.52
N GLY A 47 -14.75 -6.20 -16.37
CA GLY A 47 -15.45 -4.99 -16.77
C GLY A 47 -15.26 -3.80 -15.81
N VAL A 48 -14.23 -3.82 -14.98
CA VAL A 48 -13.89 -2.73 -14.05
C VAL A 48 -13.13 -1.63 -14.79
N ASP A 49 -13.53 -0.37 -14.61
CA ASP A 49 -12.89 0.80 -15.23
C ASP A 49 -11.81 1.42 -14.34
N VAL A 50 -12.01 1.39 -13.02
CA VAL A 50 -11.08 1.92 -12.02
C VAL A 50 -10.73 0.84 -11.02
N GLN A 51 -9.47 0.50 -10.93
CA GLN A 51 -8.89 -0.37 -9.92
C GLN A 51 -8.49 0.48 -8.72
N LEU A 52 -9.07 0.22 -7.53
CA LEU A 52 -8.83 1.00 -6.32
C LEU A 52 -7.50 0.58 -5.65
N GLY A 53 -6.44 0.94 -6.27
CA GLY A 53 -5.05 0.71 -5.90
C GLY A 53 -4.09 1.26 -6.96
N PRO A 54 -2.78 1.30 -6.68
CA PRO A 54 -2.06 0.77 -5.51
C PRO A 54 -2.16 1.64 -4.25
N VAL A 55 -1.73 1.06 -3.11
CA VAL A 55 -1.76 1.70 -1.79
C VAL A 55 -0.36 2.20 -1.40
N VAL A 56 -0.25 3.46 -0.97
CA VAL A 56 0.94 4.07 -0.38
C VAL A 56 0.65 4.97 0.83
N GLY A 57 -0.58 5.00 1.25
CA GLY A 57 -1.07 5.53 2.52
C GLY A 57 -2.11 4.55 3.10
N PRO A 58 -1.87 3.94 4.27
CA PRO A 58 -0.77 4.23 5.19
C PRO A 58 0.61 3.95 4.60
N LEU A 59 1.60 4.76 5.01
CA LEU A 59 3.00 4.50 4.71
C LEU A 59 3.58 3.44 5.66
N GLY A 60 3.10 3.41 6.90
CA GLY A 60 3.55 2.51 7.94
C GLY A 60 4.31 3.22 9.06
N ARG A 61 3.80 4.36 9.51
CA ARG A 61 4.34 5.15 10.63
C ARG A 61 4.54 4.31 11.89
N ASN A 62 3.57 3.47 12.20
CA ASN A 62 3.63 2.48 13.27
C ASN A 62 3.33 1.08 12.71
N PRO A 63 4.11 0.04 13.08
CA PRO A 63 3.89 -1.31 12.56
C PRO A 63 2.57 -1.95 13.00
N LYS A 64 1.88 -1.42 14.01
CA LYS A 64 0.55 -1.88 14.43
C LYS A 64 -0.57 -1.42 13.49
N GLY A 65 -0.33 -0.44 12.63
CA GLY A 65 -1.34 0.07 11.71
C GLY A 65 -1.98 -1.02 10.86
N GLY A 66 -3.32 -1.11 10.89
CA GLY A 66 -4.09 -2.25 10.38
C GLY A 66 -3.95 -2.50 8.89
N ARG A 67 -3.81 -1.44 8.08
CA ARG A 67 -3.76 -1.54 6.61
C ARG A 67 -2.35 -1.39 6.02
N ASN A 68 -1.31 -1.45 6.85
CA ASN A 68 0.08 -1.34 6.37
C ASN A 68 0.42 -2.40 5.32
N TRP A 69 -0.14 -3.61 5.41
CA TRP A 69 0.09 -4.72 4.50
C TRP A 69 -0.40 -4.48 3.06
N GLU A 70 -1.37 -3.56 2.88
CA GLU A 70 -1.87 -3.17 1.55
C GLU A 70 -0.85 -2.30 0.81
N GLY A 71 -0.10 -1.46 1.54
CA GLY A 71 1.00 -0.65 1.05
C GLY A 71 2.29 -1.44 0.86
N PHE A 72 3.40 -0.74 0.59
CA PHE A 72 4.66 -1.41 0.29
C PHE A 72 5.66 -1.37 1.46
N SER A 73 5.97 -0.18 1.97
CA SER A 73 7.07 0.00 2.92
C SER A 73 6.94 1.33 3.66
N PRO A 74 7.41 1.45 4.92
CA PRO A 74 7.58 2.74 5.59
C PRO A 74 8.69 3.61 4.98
N ASP A 75 9.48 3.08 4.04
CA ASP A 75 10.42 3.89 3.29
C ASP A 75 9.74 4.55 2.06
N PRO A 76 9.74 5.90 1.96
CA PRO A 76 9.05 6.61 0.89
C PRO A 76 9.65 6.37 -0.50
N VAL A 77 10.95 6.06 -0.60
CA VAL A 77 11.61 5.80 -1.89
C VAL A 77 11.27 4.40 -2.39
N LEU A 78 11.31 3.40 -1.50
CA LEU A 78 10.90 2.04 -1.86
C LEU A 78 9.44 2.02 -2.30
N SER A 79 8.55 2.66 -1.52
CA SER A 79 7.13 2.80 -1.84
C SER A 79 6.89 3.62 -3.11
N GLY A 80 7.65 4.70 -3.32
CA GLY A 80 7.55 5.55 -4.51
C GLY A 80 7.92 4.82 -5.81
N ILE A 81 8.98 4.02 -5.77
CA ILE A 81 9.38 3.21 -6.92
C ILE A 81 8.35 2.10 -7.17
N ALA A 82 7.90 1.41 -6.12
CA ALA A 82 6.94 0.32 -6.24
C ALA A 82 5.58 0.80 -6.77
N VAL A 83 5.08 1.93 -6.27
CA VAL A 83 3.81 2.50 -6.75
C VAL A 83 3.91 2.93 -8.21
N ALA A 84 5.02 3.55 -8.62
CA ALA A 84 5.19 4.00 -9.99
C ALA A 84 5.13 2.83 -11.00
N GLU A 85 5.81 1.73 -10.71
CA GLU A 85 5.78 0.53 -11.56
C GLU A 85 4.40 -0.16 -11.54
N THR A 86 3.75 -0.21 -10.39
CA THR A 86 2.40 -0.79 -10.26
C THR A 86 1.36 0.03 -11.04
N VAL A 87 1.41 1.37 -10.95
CA VAL A 87 0.53 2.27 -11.73
C VAL A 87 0.71 2.04 -13.23
N ARG A 88 1.96 1.98 -13.72
CA ARG A 88 2.23 1.69 -15.14
C ARG A 88 1.63 0.35 -15.55
N GLY A 89 1.87 -0.69 -14.77
CA GLY A 89 1.34 -2.02 -15.07
C GLY A 89 -0.19 -2.05 -15.17
N ILE A 90 -0.90 -1.49 -14.19
CA ILE A 90 -2.36 -1.42 -14.18
C ILE A 90 -2.88 -0.66 -15.41
N GLN A 91 -2.28 0.49 -15.73
CA GLN A 91 -2.76 1.35 -16.81
C GLN A 91 -2.40 0.83 -18.20
N ASP A 92 -1.27 0.14 -18.36
CA ASP A 92 -0.93 -0.58 -19.58
C ASP A 92 -1.90 -1.75 -19.86
N ALA A 93 -2.53 -2.31 -18.81
CA ALA A 93 -3.62 -3.26 -18.96
C ALA A 93 -4.95 -2.61 -19.41
N GLY A 94 -5.03 -1.27 -19.44
CA GLY A 94 -6.21 -0.51 -19.90
C GLY A 94 -7.25 -0.25 -18.80
N VAL A 95 -6.84 -0.14 -17.54
CA VAL A 95 -7.67 0.19 -16.37
C VAL A 95 -7.07 1.40 -15.67
N MET A 96 -7.90 2.33 -15.20
CA MET A 96 -7.44 3.47 -14.43
C MET A 96 -6.94 3.01 -13.06
N ALA A 97 -5.70 3.34 -12.72
CA ALA A 97 -5.20 3.18 -11.36
C ALA A 97 -5.74 4.29 -10.45
N CYS A 98 -6.04 3.94 -9.21
CA CYS A 98 -6.43 4.88 -8.16
C CYS A 98 -5.46 4.76 -6.99
N THR A 99 -4.41 5.58 -6.98
CA THR A 99 -3.44 5.59 -5.89
C THR A 99 -4.08 6.09 -4.60
N LYS A 100 -3.93 5.33 -3.49
CA LYS A 100 -4.64 5.59 -2.23
C LYS A 100 -3.75 5.34 -1.01
N HIS A 101 -4.11 5.83 0.19
CA HIS A 101 -5.12 6.83 0.50
C HIS A 101 -4.42 8.17 0.78
N TYR A 102 -4.81 9.22 0.08
CA TYR A 102 -4.20 10.54 0.17
C TYR A 102 -4.89 11.36 1.27
N ILE A 103 -4.36 11.64 2.47
CA ILE A 103 -3.01 11.39 2.96
C ILE A 103 -3.05 11.30 4.51
N PHE A 104 -2.05 10.66 5.13
CA PHE A 104 -1.85 10.56 6.59
C PHE A 104 -2.81 9.62 7.34
N ASN A 105 -3.52 8.71 6.69
CA ASN A 105 -4.32 7.69 7.37
C ASN A 105 -3.42 6.53 7.82
N GLU A 106 -2.76 6.68 8.98
CA GLU A 106 -1.73 5.77 9.48
C GLU A 106 -2.25 4.79 10.54
N GLN A 107 -3.53 4.90 10.94
CA GLN A 107 -4.20 3.97 11.86
C GLN A 107 -5.69 3.83 11.51
N GLU A 108 -6.28 2.72 11.98
CA GLU A 108 -7.70 2.43 11.78
C GLU A 108 -8.58 2.99 12.91
N HIS A 109 -8.06 3.02 14.14
CA HIS A 109 -8.77 3.64 15.27
C HIS A 109 -9.06 5.11 14.98
N PHE A 110 -10.34 5.47 15.11
CA PHE A 110 -10.85 6.84 14.88
C PHE A 110 -10.62 7.39 13.47
N ARG A 111 -10.34 6.54 12.46
CA ARG A 111 -10.07 7.02 11.09
C ARG A 111 -11.17 7.89 10.51
N GLN A 112 -12.43 7.68 10.95
CA GLN A 112 -13.61 8.43 10.52
C GLN A 112 -14.58 8.61 11.69
N PRO A 113 -15.55 9.55 11.59
CA PRO A 113 -16.55 9.77 12.65
C PRO A 113 -17.32 8.49 12.97
N GLY A 114 -17.57 8.24 14.25
CA GLY A 114 -18.33 7.06 14.67
C GLY A 114 -18.77 7.11 16.12
N GLY A 115 -19.65 6.19 16.47
CA GLY A 115 -20.02 5.89 17.86
C GLY A 115 -19.11 4.82 18.42
N PHE A 116 -18.45 5.11 19.54
CA PHE A 116 -17.57 4.18 20.24
C PHE A 116 -18.19 3.86 21.62
N GLU A 117 -18.21 2.58 22.00
CA GLU A 117 -18.90 2.12 23.20
C GLU A 117 -18.45 2.88 24.46
N ASP A 118 -17.13 3.07 24.61
CA ASP A 118 -16.54 3.71 25.78
C ASP A 118 -16.56 5.26 25.74
N PHE A 119 -16.72 5.89 24.57
CA PHE A 119 -16.50 7.32 24.38
C PHE A 119 -17.72 8.07 23.82
N GLY A 120 -18.76 7.35 23.35
CA GLY A 120 -19.85 7.95 22.60
C GLY A 120 -19.42 8.33 21.18
N PHE A 121 -19.97 9.43 20.64
CA PHE A 121 -19.56 9.91 19.33
C PHE A 121 -18.20 10.59 19.39
N VAL A 122 -17.28 10.14 18.53
CA VAL A 122 -15.95 10.71 18.33
C VAL A 122 -15.81 11.07 16.86
N ASP A 123 -15.30 12.26 16.57
CA ASP A 123 -15.03 12.73 15.20
C ASP A 123 -13.75 12.08 14.66
N GLY A 124 -13.56 12.16 13.32
CA GLY A 124 -12.39 11.57 12.68
C GLY A 124 -11.08 12.14 13.21
N ILE A 125 -10.08 11.26 13.40
CA ILE A 125 -8.74 11.63 13.90
C ILE A 125 -8.09 12.70 13.03
N SER A 126 -7.41 13.66 13.65
CA SER A 126 -6.57 14.63 12.97
C SER A 126 -5.10 14.24 13.03
N SER A 127 -4.54 13.89 11.88
CA SER A 127 -3.11 13.69 11.70
C SER A 127 -2.45 15.05 11.45
N ASN A 128 -1.68 15.53 12.44
CA ASN A 128 -1.07 16.85 12.41
C ASN A 128 0.39 16.73 11.99
N VAL A 129 0.67 17.11 10.75
CA VAL A 129 1.96 16.89 10.08
C VAL A 129 2.56 18.21 9.67
N ASP A 130 3.84 18.41 9.96
CA ASP A 130 4.59 19.58 9.50
C ASP A 130 4.92 19.49 8.01
N ASP A 131 5.18 20.63 7.39
CA ASP A 131 5.39 20.78 5.96
C ASP A 131 6.62 20.00 5.42
N LYS A 132 7.72 19.93 6.17
CA LYS A 132 8.91 19.16 5.80
C LYS A 132 8.61 17.67 5.81
N THR A 133 7.98 17.18 6.85
CA THR A 133 7.57 15.78 7.00
C THR A 133 6.58 15.36 5.91
N LEU A 134 5.63 16.23 5.59
CA LEU A 134 4.73 16.02 4.47
C LEU A 134 5.52 15.74 3.18
N HIS A 135 6.44 16.61 2.78
CA HIS A 135 7.13 16.53 1.49
C HIS A 135 8.22 15.44 1.44
N GLU A 136 9.02 15.32 2.50
CA GLU A 136 10.16 14.39 2.52
C GLU A 136 9.75 12.94 2.84
N LEU A 137 8.52 12.70 3.32
CA LEU A 137 8.05 11.39 3.73
C LEU A 137 6.72 10.99 3.07
N TYR A 138 5.61 11.57 3.49
CA TYR A 138 4.28 11.08 3.10
C TYR A 138 3.88 11.44 1.67
N LEU A 139 4.27 12.61 1.17
CA LEU A 139 3.97 13.05 -0.19
C LEU A 139 4.88 12.41 -1.25
N TRP A 140 6.06 11.96 -0.85
CA TRP A 140 7.07 11.41 -1.76
C TRP A 140 6.54 10.30 -2.68
N PRO A 141 5.89 9.23 -2.19
CA PRO A 141 5.37 8.19 -3.07
C PRO A 141 4.20 8.67 -3.94
N PHE A 142 3.39 9.62 -3.47
CA PHE A 142 2.34 10.22 -4.31
C PHE A 142 2.92 11.05 -5.45
N ALA A 143 4.02 11.77 -5.23
CA ALA A 143 4.72 12.48 -6.30
C ALA A 143 5.23 11.52 -7.39
N ASP A 144 5.74 10.36 -6.99
CA ASP A 144 6.16 9.30 -7.92
C ASP A 144 4.96 8.68 -8.67
N ALA A 145 3.82 8.47 -7.98
CA ALA A 145 2.59 8.00 -8.62
C ALA A 145 2.03 9.00 -9.64
N VAL A 146 2.02 10.28 -9.30
CA VAL A 146 1.59 11.36 -10.23
C VAL A 146 2.52 11.42 -11.44
N ARG A 147 3.83 11.32 -11.22
CA ARG A 147 4.82 11.28 -12.30
C ARG A 147 4.68 10.04 -13.17
N ALA A 148 4.28 8.90 -12.60
CA ALA A 148 3.96 7.69 -13.36
C ALA A 148 2.64 7.79 -14.13
N GLY A 149 1.87 8.85 -13.93
CA GLY A 149 0.63 9.14 -14.66
C GLY A 149 -0.60 8.48 -14.06
N THR A 150 -0.68 8.26 -12.73
CA THR A 150 -1.90 7.72 -12.11
C THR A 150 -3.13 8.49 -12.53
N ALA A 151 -4.17 7.79 -13.00
CA ALA A 151 -5.38 8.42 -13.55
C ALA A 151 -6.29 8.99 -12.46
N SER A 152 -6.22 8.43 -11.25
CA SER A 152 -6.98 8.92 -10.10
C SER A 152 -6.22 8.76 -8.79
N ILE A 153 -6.64 9.53 -7.80
CA ILE A 153 -6.16 9.47 -6.41
C ILE A 153 -7.38 9.47 -5.49
N MET A 154 -7.34 8.62 -4.45
CA MET A 154 -8.39 8.58 -3.44
C MET A 154 -7.95 9.33 -2.20
N CYS A 155 -8.71 10.36 -1.78
CA CYS A 155 -8.48 11.05 -0.51
C CYS A 155 -8.92 10.17 0.66
N SER A 156 -8.20 10.27 1.78
CA SER A 156 -8.36 9.41 2.95
C SER A 156 -9.50 9.85 3.89
N TYR A 157 -9.82 9.00 4.87
CA TYR A 157 -10.88 9.25 5.84
C TYR A 157 -10.56 10.33 6.88
N ASN A 158 -9.31 10.37 7.34
CA ASN A 158 -8.85 11.20 8.45
C ASN A 158 -8.82 12.69 8.10
N LYS A 159 -8.62 13.50 9.11
CA LYS A 159 -8.27 14.92 8.95
C LYS A 159 -6.75 15.08 8.80
N GLY A 160 -6.34 15.99 7.94
CA GLY A 160 -4.98 16.52 7.89
C GLY A 160 -4.97 17.93 8.49
N ASN A 161 -4.25 18.13 9.60
CA ASN A 161 -4.20 19.41 10.30
C ASN A 161 -5.60 20.01 10.57
N ASN A 162 -6.49 19.19 11.14
CA ASN A 162 -7.88 19.50 11.53
C ASN A 162 -8.88 19.73 10.39
N SER A 163 -8.53 19.45 9.13
CA SER A 163 -9.46 19.48 8.00
C SER A 163 -9.52 18.10 7.34
N TYR A 164 -10.72 17.56 7.10
CA TYR A 164 -10.87 16.27 6.42
C TYR A 164 -10.11 16.26 5.09
N ALA A 165 -9.38 15.19 4.81
CA ALA A 165 -8.55 15.08 3.62
C ALA A 165 -9.33 15.34 2.33
N CYS A 166 -10.60 14.89 2.26
CA CYS A 166 -11.46 15.08 1.09
C CYS A 166 -12.12 16.49 0.99
N GLN A 167 -11.83 17.39 1.90
CA GLN A 167 -12.26 18.80 1.85
C GLN A 167 -11.14 19.78 2.21
N ASN A 168 -9.89 19.33 2.20
CA ASN A 168 -8.73 20.13 2.51
C ASN A 168 -8.15 20.73 1.23
N SER A 169 -8.45 22.02 0.98
CA SER A 169 -7.99 22.72 -0.22
C SER A 169 -6.46 22.85 -0.30
N HIS A 170 -5.77 22.95 0.84
CA HIS A 170 -4.31 22.97 0.84
C HIS A 170 -3.73 21.66 0.30
N LEU A 171 -4.26 20.51 0.75
CA LEU A 171 -3.79 19.20 0.31
C LEU A 171 -4.20 18.93 -1.15
N LEU A 172 -5.46 19.18 -1.54
CA LEU A 172 -5.98 18.78 -2.84
C LEU A 172 -5.69 19.78 -3.96
N ASN A 173 -5.95 21.08 -3.73
CA ASN A 173 -5.75 22.11 -4.76
C ASN A 173 -4.30 22.60 -4.80
N TYR A 174 -3.74 22.99 -3.63
CA TYR A 174 -2.42 23.62 -3.60
C TYR A 174 -1.31 22.58 -3.83
N ILE A 175 -1.27 21.50 -3.05
CA ILE A 175 -0.21 20.49 -3.15
C ILE A 175 -0.46 19.55 -4.32
N LEU A 176 -1.55 18.76 -4.29
CA LEU A 176 -1.75 17.68 -5.26
C LEU A 176 -1.93 18.22 -6.69
N LYS A 177 -2.91 19.11 -6.90
CA LYS A 177 -3.22 19.63 -8.24
C LYS A 177 -2.25 20.75 -8.67
N GLY A 178 -1.78 21.57 -7.72
CA GLY A 178 -0.89 22.70 -7.98
C GLY A 178 0.58 22.30 -8.04
N GLU A 179 1.17 21.88 -6.92
CA GLU A 179 2.59 21.56 -6.84
C GLU A 179 2.92 20.30 -7.63
N LEU A 180 2.23 19.19 -7.35
CA LEU A 180 2.47 17.94 -8.06
C LEU A 180 1.88 17.90 -9.46
N GLY A 181 1.15 18.94 -9.87
CA GLY A 181 0.60 19.06 -11.23
C GLY A 181 -0.31 17.90 -11.63
N PHE A 182 -1.05 17.32 -10.68
CA PHE A 182 -1.94 16.18 -10.93
C PHE A 182 -3.07 16.55 -11.89
N GLN A 183 -3.14 15.82 -13.01
CA GLN A 183 -4.13 16.07 -14.07
C GLN A 183 -5.32 15.13 -14.05
N GLY A 184 -5.24 14.02 -13.28
CA GLY A 184 -6.35 13.09 -13.09
C GLY A 184 -7.40 13.63 -12.13
N PHE A 185 -8.30 12.77 -11.68
CA PHE A 185 -9.39 13.14 -10.76
C PHE A 185 -9.16 12.59 -9.34
N VAL A 186 -9.64 13.34 -8.35
CA VAL A 186 -9.66 12.94 -6.95
C VAL A 186 -11.01 12.33 -6.64
N MET A 187 -11.02 11.09 -6.14
CA MET A 187 -12.23 10.47 -5.58
C MET A 187 -12.16 10.41 -4.06
N SER A 188 -13.32 10.43 -3.39
CA SER A 188 -13.38 10.18 -1.96
C SER A 188 -13.20 8.69 -1.66
N ASP A 189 -12.67 8.34 -0.50
CA ASP A 189 -12.93 7.04 0.08
C ASP A 189 -14.42 6.90 0.41
N TRP A 190 -14.91 5.69 0.70
CA TRP A 190 -16.34 5.40 0.90
C TRP A 190 -16.90 6.15 2.10
N SER A 191 -17.79 7.10 1.83
CA SER A 191 -18.37 8.02 2.83
C SER A 191 -17.37 9.01 3.47
N ALA A 192 -16.22 9.25 2.85
CA ALA A 192 -15.21 10.22 3.33
C ALA A 192 -15.52 11.67 2.91
N GLN A 193 -16.58 11.91 2.15
CA GLN A 193 -17.08 13.26 1.89
C GLN A 193 -17.95 13.71 3.07
N HIS A 194 -17.60 14.83 3.69
CA HIS A 194 -18.33 15.38 4.85
C HIS A 194 -18.99 16.72 4.59
N ALA A 195 -18.85 17.28 3.37
CA ALA A 195 -19.49 18.54 2.97
C ALA A 195 -19.78 18.54 1.47
N GLY A 196 -20.78 19.33 1.03
CA GLY A 196 -21.13 19.48 -0.37
C GLY A 196 -20.20 20.46 -1.07
N VAL A 197 -20.43 21.76 -0.83
CA VAL A 197 -19.71 22.88 -1.45
C VAL A 197 -18.24 22.89 -1.06
N ALA A 198 -17.93 22.75 0.24
CA ALA A 198 -16.56 22.79 0.72
C ALA A 198 -15.68 21.70 0.05
N SER A 199 -16.17 20.46 -0.03
CA SER A 199 -15.44 19.37 -0.70
C SER A 199 -15.27 19.63 -2.19
N THR A 200 -16.31 20.17 -2.88
CA THR A 200 -16.24 20.50 -4.31
C THR A 200 -15.16 21.55 -4.56
N LEU A 201 -15.17 22.64 -3.80
CA LEU A 201 -14.23 23.76 -3.99
C LEU A 201 -12.81 23.40 -3.51
N ALA A 202 -12.69 22.51 -2.53
CA ALA A 202 -11.40 22.00 -2.05
C ALA A 202 -10.68 21.11 -3.06
N GLY A 203 -11.35 20.61 -4.10
CA GLY A 203 -10.70 19.84 -5.15
C GLY A 203 -11.16 18.40 -5.31
N LEU A 204 -12.17 17.93 -4.55
CA LEU A 204 -12.78 16.62 -4.75
C LEU A 204 -13.52 16.59 -6.08
N ASP A 205 -13.33 15.54 -6.89
CA ASP A 205 -13.89 15.43 -8.23
C ASP A 205 -14.96 14.34 -8.35
N MET A 206 -14.94 13.35 -7.48
CA MET A 206 -15.87 12.21 -7.46
C MET A 206 -16.14 11.77 -6.02
N THR A 207 -17.40 11.59 -5.66
CA THR A 207 -17.80 11.05 -4.35
C THR A 207 -18.13 9.58 -4.42
N MET A 208 -17.76 8.83 -3.39
CA MET A 208 -18.02 7.39 -3.27
C MET A 208 -18.59 7.04 -1.89
N PRO A 209 -19.61 6.19 -1.81
CA PRO A 209 -20.43 5.60 -2.90
C PRO A 209 -21.38 6.60 -3.57
N GLY A 210 -21.45 7.84 -3.10
CA GLY A 210 -22.36 8.90 -3.53
C GLY A 210 -23.38 9.28 -2.46
N ASP A 211 -23.74 8.33 -1.61
CA ASP A 211 -24.58 8.59 -0.42
C ASP A 211 -23.73 9.16 0.73
N THR A 212 -24.37 9.84 1.67
CA THR A 212 -23.76 10.31 2.92
C THR A 212 -23.40 9.17 3.88
N GLY A 213 -23.95 7.99 3.65
CA GLY A 213 -23.69 6.73 4.30
C GLY A 213 -24.34 5.63 3.46
N PHE A 214 -24.02 4.35 3.71
CA PHE A 214 -24.55 3.25 2.91
C PHE A 214 -26.08 3.23 2.94
N ASP A 215 -26.70 3.20 1.73
CA ASP A 215 -28.15 3.07 1.51
C ASP A 215 -29.03 4.13 2.18
N THR A 216 -28.49 5.31 2.45
CA THR A 216 -29.26 6.42 3.03
C THR A 216 -30.17 7.08 1.99
N GLY A 217 -29.82 7.02 0.71
CA GLY A 217 -30.46 7.79 -0.37
C GLY A 217 -30.25 9.30 -0.26
N LEU A 218 -29.39 9.75 0.65
CA LEU A 218 -29.00 11.15 0.86
C LEU A 218 -27.62 11.39 0.25
N SER A 219 -27.43 12.54 -0.37
CA SER A 219 -26.14 12.89 -0.99
C SER A 219 -25.75 14.32 -0.71
N PHE A 220 -24.46 14.56 -0.46
CA PHE A 220 -23.91 15.92 -0.46
C PHE A 220 -23.89 16.54 -1.88
N TRP A 221 -23.91 15.71 -2.91
CA TRP A 221 -23.92 16.10 -4.31
C TRP A 221 -25.23 15.71 -5.00
N GLY A 222 -25.19 15.25 -6.22
CA GLY A 222 -26.40 15.00 -7.00
C GLY A 222 -27.15 16.29 -7.29
N THR A 223 -28.41 16.36 -6.93
CA THR A 223 -29.22 17.59 -7.10
C THR A 223 -28.72 18.76 -6.26
N ASN A 224 -28.09 18.50 -5.11
CA ASN A 224 -27.49 19.55 -4.27
C ASN A 224 -26.34 20.26 -4.98
N LEU A 225 -25.48 19.55 -5.70
CA LEU A 225 -24.43 20.14 -6.52
C LEU A 225 -25.03 20.99 -7.65
N THR A 226 -26.10 20.52 -8.31
CA THR A 226 -26.79 21.28 -9.34
C THR A 226 -27.35 22.61 -8.77
N ILE A 227 -27.93 22.58 -7.59
CA ILE A 227 -28.42 23.77 -6.91
C ILE A 227 -27.27 24.73 -6.58
N SER A 228 -26.16 24.22 -6.13
CA SER A 228 -24.96 25.01 -5.80
C SER A 228 -24.37 25.69 -7.03
N ILE A 229 -24.45 25.07 -8.20
CA ILE A 229 -24.09 25.70 -9.47
C ILE A 229 -25.09 26.81 -9.84
N LEU A 230 -26.39 26.51 -9.75
CA LEU A 230 -27.46 27.45 -10.13
C LEU A 230 -27.49 28.72 -9.25
N ASN A 231 -27.19 28.59 -7.95
CA ASN A 231 -27.15 29.73 -7.04
C ASN A 231 -25.79 30.45 -7.04
N GLY A 232 -24.80 29.94 -7.80
CA GLY A 232 -23.48 30.55 -7.96
C GLY A 232 -22.51 30.27 -6.81
N THR A 233 -22.86 29.43 -5.84
CA THR A 233 -21.95 29.06 -4.73
C THR A 233 -20.78 28.24 -5.25
N VAL A 234 -21.04 27.34 -6.20
CA VAL A 234 -20.00 26.60 -6.95
C VAL A 234 -19.97 27.13 -8.37
N PRO A 235 -18.82 27.65 -8.86
CA PRO A 235 -18.75 28.19 -10.23
C PRO A 235 -18.80 27.05 -11.26
N GLN A 236 -19.46 27.28 -12.39
CA GLN A 236 -19.61 26.31 -13.48
C GLN A 236 -18.29 25.69 -13.91
N TRP A 237 -17.23 26.50 -14.02
CA TRP A 237 -15.91 25.98 -14.43
C TRP A 237 -15.39 24.86 -13.53
N ARG A 238 -15.79 24.83 -12.25
CA ARG A 238 -15.37 23.76 -11.33
C ARG A 238 -16.05 22.42 -11.64
N LEU A 239 -17.33 22.44 -11.99
CA LEU A 239 -18.03 21.26 -12.48
C LEU A 239 -17.41 20.76 -13.79
N ASP A 240 -17.10 21.66 -14.71
CA ASP A 240 -16.45 21.34 -15.98
C ASP A 240 -15.05 20.73 -15.76
N ASP A 241 -14.28 21.23 -14.79
CA ASP A 241 -12.99 20.67 -14.38
C ASP A 241 -13.14 19.23 -13.83
N MET A 242 -14.12 19.00 -12.95
CA MET A 242 -14.42 17.64 -12.40
C MET A 242 -14.70 16.65 -13.52
N VAL A 243 -15.61 16.98 -14.41
CA VAL A 243 -16.00 16.12 -15.55
C VAL A 243 -14.82 15.90 -16.49
N THR A 244 -14.07 16.96 -16.80
CA THR A 244 -12.90 16.89 -17.69
C THR A 244 -11.84 15.94 -17.13
N ARG A 245 -11.54 16.01 -15.83
CA ARG A 245 -10.55 15.14 -15.18
C ARG A 245 -10.97 13.66 -15.22
N ILE A 246 -12.23 13.37 -14.93
CA ILE A 246 -12.77 12.01 -14.98
C ILE A 246 -12.68 11.45 -16.39
N MET A 247 -13.15 12.23 -17.38
CA MET A 247 -13.14 11.79 -18.78
C MET A 247 -11.72 11.71 -19.34
N ALA A 248 -10.81 12.59 -18.93
CA ALA A 248 -9.41 12.50 -19.31
C ALA A 248 -8.78 11.18 -18.86
N GLY A 249 -9.03 10.74 -17.61
CA GLY A 249 -8.59 9.42 -17.12
C GLY A 249 -9.17 8.27 -17.95
N TYR A 250 -10.45 8.32 -18.28
CA TYR A 250 -11.13 7.30 -19.09
C TYR A 250 -10.50 7.16 -20.48
N TYR A 251 -10.27 8.28 -21.17
CA TYR A 251 -9.63 8.27 -22.49
C TYR A 251 -8.13 7.97 -22.42
N TYR A 252 -7.44 8.39 -21.35
CA TYR A 252 -6.02 8.17 -21.17
C TYR A 252 -5.65 6.68 -21.20
N VAL A 253 -6.41 5.85 -20.51
CA VAL A 253 -6.18 4.38 -20.51
C VAL A 253 -6.89 3.65 -21.66
N GLY A 254 -7.53 4.37 -22.61
CA GLY A 254 -8.14 3.83 -23.81
C GLY A 254 -9.45 3.04 -23.56
N ARG A 255 -10.19 3.36 -22.48
CA ARG A 255 -11.46 2.67 -22.16
C ARG A 255 -12.55 2.89 -23.22
N ASP A 256 -12.51 4.00 -23.94
CA ASP A 256 -13.39 4.30 -25.08
C ASP A 256 -13.28 3.26 -26.22
N LYS A 257 -12.12 2.58 -26.34
CA LYS A 257 -11.82 1.59 -27.37
C LYS A 257 -11.91 0.15 -26.88
N THR A 258 -11.72 -0.05 -25.58
CA THR A 258 -11.48 -1.38 -25.01
C THR A 258 -12.41 -1.71 -23.84
N ALA A 259 -13.56 -1.04 -23.75
CA ALA A 259 -14.54 -1.30 -22.70
C ALA A 259 -15.05 -2.75 -22.76
N VAL A 260 -15.04 -3.41 -21.62
CA VAL A 260 -15.64 -4.72 -21.41
C VAL A 260 -16.88 -4.49 -20.53
N PRO A 261 -18.05 -5.00 -20.88
CA PRO A 261 -19.22 -4.92 -20.02
C PRO A 261 -18.94 -5.59 -18.66
N VAL A 262 -19.48 -5.01 -17.58
CA VAL A 262 -19.44 -5.62 -16.25
C VAL A 262 -20.12 -6.99 -16.32
N ASN A 263 -19.45 -8.03 -15.84
CA ASN A 263 -19.89 -9.41 -15.95
C ASN A 263 -19.89 -10.17 -14.61
N PHE A 264 -19.76 -9.45 -13.52
CA PHE A 264 -19.83 -9.98 -12.15
C PHE A 264 -20.60 -9.01 -11.25
N ASN A 265 -21.07 -9.52 -10.11
CA ASN A 265 -21.69 -8.74 -9.05
C ASN A 265 -20.76 -8.71 -7.83
N SER A 266 -20.57 -7.53 -7.22
CA SER A 266 -19.71 -7.36 -6.05
C SER A 266 -20.39 -7.67 -4.71
N TRP A 267 -21.62 -8.18 -4.72
CA TRP A 267 -22.40 -8.49 -3.51
C TRP A 267 -22.80 -9.96 -3.42
N SER A 268 -22.80 -10.69 -4.53
CA SER A 268 -23.20 -12.08 -4.59
C SER A 268 -22.44 -12.85 -5.66
N LEU A 269 -22.12 -14.11 -5.39
CA LEU A 269 -21.55 -15.06 -6.35
C LEU A 269 -22.62 -15.86 -7.10
N ASP A 270 -23.90 -15.64 -6.80
CA ASP A 270 -24.99 -16.32 -7.49
C ASP A 270 -25.06 -15.92 -8.96
N THR A 271 -25.39 -16.87 -9.85
CA THR A 271 -25.56 -16.61 -11.28
C THR A 271 -26.72 -15.65 -11.53
N TYR A 272 -27.82 -15.85 -10.83
CA TYR A 272 -29.01 -15.02 -10.93
C TYR A 272 -29.33 -14.38 -9.57
N GLY A 273 -29.65 -13.11 -9.57
CA GLY A 273 -29.96 -12.36 -8.37
C GLY A 273 -30.48 -10.96 -8.70
N TYR A 274 -30.51 -10.11 -7.69
CA TYR A 274 -30.81 -8.71 -7.88
C TYR A 274 -29.54 -7.94 -8.26
N GLN A 275 -29.68 -7.01 -9.21
CA GLN A 275 -28.53 -6.21 -9.70
C GLN A 275 -27.94 -5.33 -8.60
N HIS A 276 -28.78 -4.89 -7.66
CA HIS A 276 -28.38 -4.10 -6.50
C HIS A 276 -28.65 -4.87 -5.22
N ALA A 277 -27.73 -4.83 -4.26
CA ALA A 277 -27.80 -5.61 -3.02
C ALA A 277 -29.09 -5.34 -2.22
N TYR A 278 -29.58 -4.11 -2.23
CA TYR A 278 -30.66 -3.63 -1.37
C TYR A 278 -31.94 -3.23 -2.13
N ALA A 279 -31.94 -3.35 -3.45
CA ALA A 279 -33.10 -3.02 -4.27
C ALA A 279 -33.82 -4.29 -4.73
N GLY A 280 -35.11 -4.39 -4.47
CA GLY A 280 -35.96 -5.52 -4.86
C GLY A 280 -36.32 -5.57 -6.36
N ALA A 281 -35.73 -4.72 -7.22
CA ALA A 281 -35.97 -4.65 -8.65
C ALA A 281 -34.78 -5.18 -9.44
N GLY A 282 -35.02 -5.61 -10.70
CA GLY A 282 -33.95 -6.01 -11.61
C GLY A 282 -33.36 -7.40 -11.36
N TYR A 283 -34.20 -8.39 -10.98
CA TYR A 283 -33.74 -9.77 -10.90
C TYR A 283 -33.36 -10.33 -12.27
N GLY A 284 -32.17 -10.87 -12.40
CA GLY A 284 -31.64 -11.38 -13.66
C GLY A 284 -30.26 -12.03 -13.52
N LEU A 285 -29.56 -12.18 -14.64
CA LEU A 285 -28.20 -12.66 -14.69
C LEU A 285 -27.25 -11.58 -14.12
N ILE A 286 -26.60 -11.86 -12.99
CA ILE A 286 -25.70 -10.92 -12.30
C ILE A 286 -24.24 -11.37 -12.35
N ASN A 287 -23.95 -12.67 -12.45
CA ASN A 287 -22.61 -13.20 -12.65
C ASN A 287 -22.54 -14.10 -13.87
N GLN A 288 -21.64 -13.82 -14.79
CA GLN A 288 -21.37 -14.61 -15.98
C GLN A 288 -20.25 -15.63 -15.77
N HIS A 289 -19.64 -15.64 -14.60
CA HIS A 289 -18.56 -16.56 -14.21
C HIS A 289 -17.37 -16.57 -15.19
N VAL A 290 -17.00 -15.39 -15.71
CA VAL A 290 -15.89 -15.26 -16.66
C VAL A 290 -14.55 -15.52 -15.96
N ASP A 291 -13.80 -16.52 -16.42
CA ASP A 291 -12.46 -16.81 -15.92
C ASP A 291 -11.44 -15.81 -16.50
N VAL A 292 -10.88 -14.99 -15.63
CA VAL A 292 -9.91 -13.95 -16.00
C VAL A 292 -8.49 -14.24 -15.50
N ARG A 293 -8.27 -15.37 -14.82
CA ARG A 293 -7.00 -15.72 -14.16
C ARG A 293 -5.86 -16.00 -15.13
N GLY A 294 -6.15 -16.48 -16.33
CA GLY A 294 -5.11 -16.85 -17.28
C GLY A 294 -4.05 -17.80 -16.68
N ALA A 295 -2.79 -17.44 -16.80
CA ALA A 295 -1.65 -18.18 -16.23
C ALA A 295 -1.04 -17.46 -15.01
N HIS A 296 -1.78 -16.61 -14.32
CA HIS A 296 -1.25 -15.73 -13.27
C HIS A 296 -0.77 -16.52 -12.03
N GLY A 297 -1.35 -17.67 -11.72
CA GLY A 297 -0.90 -18.50 -10.58
C GLY A 297 0.59 -18.85 -10.60
N ALA A 298 1.18 -19.10 -11.79
CA ALA A 298 2.61 -19.33 -11.91
C ALA A 298 3.44 -18.07 -11.59
N ALA A 299 2.97 -16.90 -12.02
CA ALA A 299 3.62 -15.64 -11.71
C ALA A 299 3.50 -15.27 -10.23
N ILE A 300 2.34 -15.53 -9.61
CA ILE A 300 2.12 -15.34 -8.17
C ILE A 300 3.08 -16.21 -7.36
N ARG A 301 3.22 -17.51 -7.71
CA ARG A 301 4.20 -18.41 -7.08
C ARG A 301 5.63 -17.85 -7.15
N GLN A 302 6.04 -17.40 -8.33
CA GLN A 302 7.37 -16.82 -8.53
C GLN A 302 7.56 -15.55 -7.71
N ALA A 303 6.59 -14.63 -7.75
CA ALA A 303 6.63 -13.37 -7.03
C ALA A 303 6.70 -13.58 -5.52
N ALA A 304 5.88 -14.47 -4.96
CA ALA A 304 5.89 -14.81 -3.55
C ALA A 304 7.22 -15.45 -3.11
N ALA A 305 7.76 -16.40 -3.90
CA ALA A 305 9.06 -17.00 -3.61
C ALA A 305 10.19 -15.95 -3.62
N ARG A 306 10.22 -15.03 -4.61
CA ARG A 306 11.22 -13.96 -4.69
C ARG A 306 11.08 -12.91 -3.59
N SER A 307 9.91 -12.81 -2.97
CA SER A 307 9.61 -11.90 -1.85
C SER A 307 9.90 -12.53 -0.48
N THR A 308 10.09 -13.84 -0.41
CA THR A 308 10.39 -14.54 0.84
C THR A 308 11.77 -14.13 1.35
N VAL A 309 11.83 -13.72 2.63
CA VAL A 309 13.05 -13.25 3.29
C VAL A 309 13.60 -14.31 4.23
N LEU A 310 14.84 -14.72 4.00
CA LEU A 310 15.58 -15.59 4.89
C LEU A 310 16.26 -14.73 5.97
N LEU A 311 15.78 -14.83 7.21
CA LEU A 311 16.26 -14.03 8.35
C LEU A 311 17.39 -14.74 9.12
N LYS A 312 17.37 -16.07 9.19
CA LYS A 312 18.38 -16.89 9.88
C LYS A 312 18.58 -18.20 9.14
N ASN A 313 19.83 -18.66 9.02
CA ASN A 313 20.18 -19.98 8.46
C ASN A 313 21.52 -20.46 9.05
N VAL A 314 21.46 -21.18 10.16
CA VAL A 314 22.64 -21.67 10.88
C VAL A 314 23.19 -22.90 10.16
N ASP A 315 24.50 -22.93 9.96
CA ASP A 315 25.25 -24.04 9.35
C ASP A 315 24.69 -24.51 7.99
N GLY A 316 23.93 -23.64 7.31
CA GLY A 316 23.34 -23.98 6.01
C GLY A 316 22.29 -25.09 6.08
N ILE A 317 21.48 -25.13 7.18
CA ILE A 317 20.41 -26.13 7.31
C ILE A 317 19.41 -26.07 6.16
N LEU A 318 19.16 -24.89 5.63
CA LEU A 318 18.41 -24.68 4.39
C LEU A 318 19.37 -24.54 3.22
N PRO A 319 19.03 -25.11 2.04
CA PRO A 319 17.79 -25.81 1.70
C PRO A 319 17.71 -27.23 2.24
N LEU A 320 16.49 -27.68 2.56
CA LEU A 320 16.19 -29.06 2.93
C LEU A 320 16.27 -30.00 1.72
N THR A 321 16.51 -31.26 1.96
CA THR A 321 16.61 -32.29 0.92
C THR A 321 15.25 -32.93 0.57
N GLY A 322 14.30 -32.89 1.50
CA GLY A 322 13.03 -33.61 1.46
C GLY A 322 13.20 -35.10 1.83
N ARG A 323 14.40 -35.49 2.28
CA ARG A 323 14.73 -36.85 2.74
C ARG A 323 15.24 -36.88 4.18
N GLU A 324 14.90 -35.84 4.94
CA GLU A 324 15.15 -35.78 6.37
C GLU A 324 14.52 -37.02 7.03
N LYS A 325 15.19 -37.60 8.03
CA LYS A 325 14.75 -38.83 8.68
C LYS A 325 13.29 -38.78 9.14
N PHE A 326 12.86 -37.62 9.65
CA PHE A 326 11.51 -37.41 10.08
C PHE A 326 11.22 -35.88 10.09
N THR A 327 10.32 -35.43 9.22
CA THR A 327 9.86 -34.04 9.15
C THR A 327 8.59 -33.89 9.98
N ALA A 328 8.57 -32.96 10.91
CA ALA A 328 7.38 -32.61 11.68
C ALA A 328 6.91 -31.17 11.31
N VAL A 329 5.62 -31.00 11.13
CA VAL A 329 4.99 -29.70 10.83
C VAL A 329 4.06 -29.32 11.97
N PHE A 330 4.20 -28.09 12.46
CA PHE A 330 3.43 -27.57 13.59
C PHE A 330 2.82 -26.22 13.24
N GLY A 331 1.61 -26.01 13.75
CA GLY A 331 0.93 -24.73 13.68
C GLY A 331 -0.30 -24.73 12.79
N ASP A 332 -1.34 -24.02 13.25
CA ASP A 332 -2.57 -23.79 12.50
C ASP A 332 -2.30 -23.10 11.17
N ASP A 333 -1.37 -22.16 11.17
CA ASP A 333 -0.92 -21.40 10.00
C ASP A 333 -0.28 -22.27 8.88
N ALA A 334 -0.06 -23.57 9.11
CA ALA A 334 0.40 -24.49 8.08
C ALA A 334 -0.72 -25.07 7.21
N THR A 335 -1.97 -24.93 7.59
CA THR A 335 -3.13 -25.62 7.00
C THR A 335 -4.21 -24.66 6.52
N GLU A 336 -5.21 -25.18 5.85
CA GLU A 336 -6.36 -24.41 5.39
C GLU A 336 -7.29 -24.06 6.56
N ASN A 337 -7.97 -22.92 6.47
CA ASN A 337 -9.06 -22.55 7.34
C ASN A 337 -10.13 -23.66 7.34
N PRO A 338 -10.61 -24.16 8.49
CA PRO A 338 -11.59 -25.24 8.55
C PRO A 338 -12.93 -24.92 7.90
N TYR A 339 -13.21 -23.63 7.63
CA TYR A 339 -14.39 -23.19 6.90
C TYR A 339 -14.14 -22.96 5.40
N GLY A 340 -12.97 -23.36 4.90
CA GLY A 340 -12.49 -23.15 3.53
C GLY A 340 -11.72 -21.85 3.35
N PRO A 341 -11.03 -21.68 2.21
CA PRO A 341 -10.13 -20.55 1.99
C PRO A 341 -10.83 -19.19 1.99
N ASN A 342 -12.16 -19.16 1.74
CA ASN A 342 -13.01 -17.95 1.77
C ASN A 342 -14.09 -18.05 2.87
N GLY A 343 -13.83 -18.79 3.94
CA GLY A 343 -14.82 -19.10 4.95
C GLY A 343 -15.23 -17.93 5.84
N CYS A 344 -14.44 -16.87 5.90
CA CYS A 344 -14.71 -15.66 6.68
C CYS A 344 -14.99 -14.48 5.75
N SER A 345 -15.99 -13.66 6.11
CA SER A 345 -16.27 -12.44 5.35
C SER A 345 -15.06 -11.51 5.35
N ASP A 346 -14.68 -11.03 4.17
CA ASP A 346 -13.50 -10.18 3.97
C ASP A 346 -12.22 -10.69 4.67
N HIS A 347 -12.10 -12.02 4.80
CA HIS A 347 -11.02 -12.71 5.54
C HIS A 347 -10.89 -12.29 7.01
N GLY A 348 -11.97 -11.77 7.63
CA GLY A 348 -12.00 -11.32 9.03
C GLY A 348 -11.97 -12.48 10.03
N CYS A 349 -10.96 -13.30 10.03
CA CYS A 349 -10.65 -14.35 11.01
C CYS A 349 -9.18 -14.71 10.93
N ASP A 350 -8.68 -15.43 11.92
CA ASP A 350 -7.28 -15.80 12.07
C ASP A 350 -7.00 -17.33 11.96
N ASN A 351 -7.95 -18.08 11.39
CA ASN A 351 -7.85 -19.54 11.26
C ASN A 351 -7.12 -19.95 9.98
N GLY A 352 -6.16 -20.88 10.12
CA GLY A 352 -5.41 -21.42 9.00
C GLY A 352 -4.28 -20.52 8.51
N THR A 353 -3.70 -20.85 7.34
CA THR A 353 -2.55 -20.11 6.79
C THR A 353 -2.94 -18.70 6.40
N LEU A 354 -2.17 -17.74 6.92
CA LEU A 354 -2.36 -16.32 6.61
C LEU A 354 -1.73 -15.98 5.26
N ALA A 355 -2.55 -15.71 4.26
CA ALA A 355 -2.09 -15.41 2.91
C ALA A 355 -2.51 -14.01 2.42
N MET A 356 -3.40 -13.31 3.12
CA MET A 356 -3.74 -11.87 3.00
C MET A 356 -4.35 -11.39 4.31
N GLY A 357 -4.28 -10.09 4.61
CA GLY A 357 -4.97 -9.46 5.74
C GLY A 357 -6.47 -9.32 5.48
N TRP A 358 -7.22 -8.73 6.42
CA TRP A 358 -8.68 -8.60 6.26
C TRP A 358 -9.13 -7.19 5.85
N GLY A 359 -10.37 -7.12 5.35
CA GLY A 359 -11.05 -5.88 5.01
C GLY A 359 -11.34 -5.71 3.52
N SER A 360 -11.56 -4.47 3.09
CA SER A 360 -11.86 -4.12 1.70
C SER A 360 -10.71 -4.41 0.72
N GLY A 361 -9.49 -4.53 1.24
CA GLY A 361 -8.29 -4.85 0.47
C GLY A 361 -8.18 -6.30 -0.02
N THR A 362 -9.14 -7.15 0.31
CA THR A 362 -9.11 -8.61 0.06
C THR A 362 -9.62 -8.99 -1.34
N SER A 363 -9.36 -10.24 -1.73
CA SER A 363 -9.97 -10.92 -2.88
C SER A 363 -10.30 -12.36 -2.51
N PHE A 364 -11.18 -13.02 -3.26
CA PHE A 364 -11.43 -14.44 -3.05
C PHE A 364 -10.29 -15.29 -3.58
N PHE A 365 -9.90 -16.29 -2.80
CA PHE A 365 -9.02 -17.35 -3.26
C PHE A 365 -9.76 -18.26 -4.24
N PRO A 366 -9.31 -18.40 -5.48
CA PRO A 366 -9.85 -19.44 -6.38
C PRO A 366 -9.47 -20.84 -5.91
N TYR A 367 -8.37 -20.94 -5.18
CA TYR A 367 -7.81 -22.04 -4.41
C TYR A 367 -6.73 -21.45 -3.52
N LEU A 368 -6.35 -22.17 -2.48
CA LEU A 368 -5.22 -21.83 -1.63
C LEU A 368 -4.35 -23.07 -1.46
N VAL A 369 -3.12 -23.01 -1.98
CA VAL A 369 -2.15 -24.08 -1.71
C VAL A 369 -1.49 -23.80 -0.36
N THR A 370 -1.77 -24.64 0.62
CA THR A 370 -1.25 -24.47 1.97
C THR A 370 0.19 -24.96 2.12
N PRO A 371 0.95 -24.43 3.10
CA PRO A 371 2.30 -24.92 3.39
C PRO A 371 2.35 -26.43 3.64
N LEU A 372 1.43 -26.97 4.45
CA LEU A 372 1.40 -28.40 4.77
C LEU A 372 1.20 -29.28 3.53
N GLU A 373 0.30 -28.90 2.62
CA GLU A 373 0.07 -29.62 1.37
C GLU A 373 1.33 -29.66 0.50
N ALA A 374 1.95 -28.51 0.29
CA ALA A 374 3.15 -28.40 -0.55
C ALA A 374 4.33 -29.17 0.05
N ILE A 375 4.59 -29.05 1.36
CA ILE A 375 5.66 -29.74 2.07
C ILE A 375 5.39 -31.25 2.06
N LYS A 376 4.16 -31.68 2.32
CA LYS A 376 3.78 -33.11 2.30
C LYS A 376 3.98 -33.71 0.91
N SER A 377 3.59 -33.01 -0.15
CA SER A 377 3.83 -33.43 -1.53
C SER A 377 5.32 -33.62 -1.82
N GLU A 378 6.16 -32.68 -1.37
CA GLU A 378 7.61 -32.73 -1.56
C GLU A 378 8.27 -33.91 -0.80
N VAL A 379 7.98 -34.02 0.49
CA VAL A 379 8.59 -35.06 1.34
C VAL A 379 8.15 -36.45 0.93
N VAL A 380 6.86 -36.67 0.71
CA VAL A 380 6.32 -37.99 0.28
C VAL A 380 6.81 -38.34 -1.12
N GLY A 381 6.84 -37.36 -2.03
CA GLY A 381 7.36 -37.54 -3.38
C GLY A 381 8.83 -37.98 -3.44
N LYS A 382 9.61 -37.63 -2.41
CA LYS A 382 11.03 -38.06 -2.24
C LYS A 382 11.21 -39.31 -1.35
N GLY A 383 10.11 -39.89 -0.87
CA GLY A 383 10.12 -41.08 0.00
C GLY A 383 10.45 -40.78 1.46
N GLY A 384 10.34 -39.52 1.90
CA GLY A 384 10.53 -39.12 3.29
C GLY A 384 9.32 -39.41 4.19
N VAL A 385 9.48 -39.18 5.50
CA VAL A 385 8.44 -39.35 6.52
C VAL A 385 8.03 -37.98 7.04
N ILE A 386 6.72 -37.72 7.07
CA ILE A 386 6.15 -36.47 7.56
C ILE A 386 4.92 -36.73 8.44
N GLN A 387 4.82 -35.99 9.55
CA GLN A 387 3.60 -35.87 10.37
C GLN A 387 3.39 -34.43 10.79
N SER A 388 2.17 -34.11 11.25
CA SER A 388 1.81 -32.74 11.65
C SER A 388 0.94 -32.72 12.90
N VAL A 389 1.05 -31.64 13.68
CA VAL A 389 0.12 -31.24 14.72
C VAL A 389 -0.20 -29.77 14.45
N VAL A 390 -1.44 -29.51 13.99
CA VAL A 390 -1.87 -28.17 13.52
C VAL A 390 -2.73 -27.41 14.53
N ASP A 391 -3.05 -28.02 15.66
CA ASP A 391 -3.67 -27.34 16.81
C ASP A 391 -2.56 -26.79 17.71
N ASN A 392 -2.46 -25.46 17.77
CA ASN A 392 -1.43 -24.73 18.52
C ASN A 392 -1.49 -25.00 20.03
N TYR A 393 -2.61 -25.46 20.54
CA TYR A 393 -2.84 -25.73 21.98
C TYR A 393 -2.72 -27.22 22.36
N ALA A 394 -2.51 -28.08 21.40
CA ALA A 394 -2.34 -29.53 21.64
C ALA A 394 -0.92 -29.87 22.20
N TYR A 395 -0.52 -29.23 23.29
CA TYR A 395 0.85 -29.25 23.80
C TYR A 395 1.42 -30.67 24.01
N THR A 396 0.61 -31.63 24.49
CA THR A 396 1.06 -33.02 24.67
C THR A 396 1.44 -33.66 23.34
N GLN A 397 0.64 -33.47 22.30
CA GLN A 397 0.89 -34.00 20.97
C GLN A 397 2.06 -33.27 20.30
N ILE A 398 2.14 -31.95 20.47
CA ILE A 398 3.25 -31.13 19.99
C ILE A 398 4.57 -31.65 20.55
N GLN A 399 4.67 -31.81 21.87
CA GLN A 399 5.89 -32.28 22.53
C GLN A 399 6.25 -33.73 22.11
N ALA A 400 5.25 -34.60 21.99
CA ALA A 400 5.46 -35.97 21.57
C ALA A 400 6.00 -36.07 20.14
N LEU A 401 5.48 -35.25 19.22
CA LEU A 401 5.92 -35.19 17.82
C LEU A 401 7.29 -34.50 17.69
N ALA A 402 7.52 -33.41 18.42
CA ALA A 402 8.79 -32.67 18.40
C ALA A 402 9.96 -33.54 18.88
N ASN A 403 9.72 -34.45 19.85
CA ASN A 403 10.74 -35.38 20.34
C ASN A 403 11.17 -36.45 19.31
N GLN A 404 10.36 -36.70 18.29
CA GLN A 404 10.64 -37.67 17.22
C GLN A 404 11.26 -36.98 15.98
N ALA A 405 11.06 -35.67 15.83
CA ALA A 405 11.44 -34.90 14.65
C ALA A 405 12.96 -34.81 14.48
N SER A 406 13.44 -35.03 13.27
CA SER A 406 14.81 -34.68 12.88
C SER A 406 14.88 -33.23 12.34
N VAL A 407 13.74 -32.70 11.86
CA VAL A 407 13.50 -31.29 11.55
C VAL A 407 12.06 -30.93 11.88
N ALA A 408 11.86 -29.83 12.57
CA ALA A 408 10.56 -29.27 12.92
C ALA A 408 10.31 -27.98 12.17
N LEU A 409 9.24 -27.91 11.36
CA LEU A 409 8.77 -26.71 10.69
C LEU A 409 7.63 -26.14 11.52
N VAL A 410 7.81 -24.95 12.08
CA VAL A 410 6.83 -24.28 12.94
C VAL A 410 6.27 -23.08 12.20
N PHE A 411 4.97 -23.05 12.04
CA PHE A 411 4.22 -21.99 11.37
C PHE A 411 3.49 -21.15 12.40
N ALA A 412 3.69 -19.84 12.33
CA ALA A 412 3.02 -18.90 13.21
C ALA A 412 2.77 -17.57 12.47
N ASN A 413 1.65 -16.94 12.78
CA ASN A 413 1.19 -15.77 12.08
C ASN A 413 0.91 -14.58 13.01
N ALA A 414 0.71 -13.41 12.40
CA ALA A 414 0.07 -12.24 13.00
C ALA A 414 -0.60 -11.42 11.92
N ASP A 415 -1.88 -11.16 12.08
CA ASP A 415 -2.73 -10.50 11.11
C ASP A 415 -3.10 -9.07 11.50
N SER A 416 -3.66 -8.32 10.57
CA SER A 416 -4.31 -7.02 10.75
C SER A 416 -5.20 -6.71 9.55
N GLY A 417 -6.03 -5.71 9.67
CA GLY A 417 -6.86 -5.31 8.55
C GLY A 417 -7.60 -4.00 8.77
N GLU A 418 -8.77 -3.91 8.20
CA GLU A 418 -9.57 -2.70 8.18
C GLU A 418 -10.52 -2.66 9.39
N GLY A 419 -10.63 -1.49 10.02
CA GLY A 419 -11.24 -1.29 11.34
C GLY A 419 -12.76 -1.49 11.44
N TYR A 420 -13.47 -1.78 10.33
CA TYR A 420 -14.89 -2.16 10.40
C TYR A 420 -15.11 -3.64 10.78
N ILE A 421 -14.05 -4.43 10.83
CA ILE A 421 -14.07 -5.81 11.30
C ILE A 421 -13.13 -5.90 12.51
N GLU A 422 -13.61 -6.54 13.57
CA GLU A 422 -12.84 -6.90 14.75
C GLU A 422 -12.48 -8.39 14.71
N VAL A 423 -11.19 -8.72 14.89
CA VAL A 423 -10.68 -10.09 14.94
C VAL A 423 -9.86 -10.24 16.22
N ASP A 424 -10.25 -11.16 17.09
CA ASP A 424 -9.60 -11.43 18.40
C ASP A 424 -9.32 -10.15 19.22
N GLY A 425 -10.28 -9.22 19.25
CA GLY A 425 -10.16 -7.95 19.97
C GLY A 425 -9.28 -6.89 19.28
N ASN A 426 -8.84 -7.14 18.04
CA ASN A 426 -8.11 -6.17 17.22
C ASN A 426 -9.09 -5.50 16.25
N MET A 427 -9.35 -4.22 16.47
CA MET A 427 -10.21 -3.39 15.62
C MET A 427 -9.39 -2.80 14.46
N GLY A 428 -9.08 -3.62 13.47
CA GLY A 428 -8.20 -3.26 12.38
C GLY A 428 -6.72 -3.27 12.78
N ASP A 429 -6.32 -2.30 13.57
CA ASP A 429 -4.97 -2.16 14.11
C ASP A 429 -4.62 -3.30 15.07
N ARG A 430 -3.36 -3.72 15.07
CA ARG A 430 -2.85 -4.73 16.01
C ARG A 430 -2.73 -4.15 17.43
N ASN A 431 -3.23 -4.86 18.43
CA ASN A 431 -3.07 -4.48 19.84
C ASN A 431 -1.63 -4.57 20.32
N ASN A 432 -0.85 -5.49 19.73
CA ASN A 432 0.56 -5.73 20.03
C ASN A 432 1.30 -6.32 18.81
N LEU A 433 2.61 -6.54 18.95
CA LEU A 433 3.47 -7.12 17.92
C LEU A 433 3.90 -8.56 18.28
N THR A 434 3.01 -9.37 18.84
CA THR A 434 3.25 -10.79 19.16
C THR A 434 2.59 -11.71 18.16
N PHE A 435 2.93 -13.00 18.19
CA PHE A 435 2.24 -14.02 17.40
C PHE A 435 0.82 -14.26 17.91
N TRP A 436 -0.08 -14.50 16.97
CA TRP A 436 -1.47 -14.82 17.24
C TRP A 436 -1.67 -16.30 17.55
N GLN A 437 -2.88 -16.69 17.99
CA GLN A 437 -3.28 -18.09 18.26
C GLN A 437 -2.29 -18.88 19.16
N GLY A 438 -1.68 -18.20 20.15
CA GLY A 438 -0.71 -18.86 21.02
C GLY A 438 0.60 -19.28 20.32
N GLY A 439 0.93 -18.64 19.18
CA GLY A 439 2.11 -18.94 18.37
C GLY A 439 3.42 -18.90 19.15
N ASP A 440 3.60 -17.93 20.07
CA ASP A 440 4.78 -17.87 20.94
C ASP A 440 4.91 -19.13 21.82
N ALA A 441 3.81 -19.62 22.38
CA ALA A 441 3.82 -20.84 23.17
C ALA A 441 4.13 -22.07 22.31
N LEU A 442 3.58 -22.14 21.10
CA LEU A 442 3.89 -23.19 20.12
C LEU A 442 5.39 -23.23 19.82
N ILE A 443 5.98 -22.08 19.43
CA ILE A 443 7.41 -21.98 19.09
C ILE A 443 8.29 -22.44 20.27
N ARG A 444 8.00 -21.97 21.48
CA ARG A 444 8.75 -22.36 22.70
C ARG A 444 8.62 -23.84 23.01
N ASN A 445 7.43 -24.45 22.88
CA ASN A 445 7.23 -25.86 23.13
C ASN A 445 7.99 -26.74 22.14
N VAL A 446 8.02 -26.40 20.86
CA VAL A 446 8.75 -27.16 19.83
C VAL A 446 10.26 -26.99 19.99
N SER A 447 10.73 -25.72 20.08
CA SER A 447 12.15 -25.41 20.12
C SER A 447 12.85 -25.86 21.43
N ALA A 448 12.09 -26.01 22.51
CA ALA A 448 12.64 -26.59 23.75
C ALA A 448 13.04 -28.06 23.58
N ILE A 449 12.50 -28.78 22.60
CA ILE A 449 12.66 -30.23 22.42
C ILE A 449 13.43 -30.54 21.14
N CYS A 450 13.04 -29.99 20.00
CA CYS A 450 13.70 -30.21 18.71
C CYS A 450 14.83 -29.20 18.50
N ASN A 451 16.06 -29.68 18.41
CA ASN A 451 17.25 -28.85 18.23
C ASN A 451 17.45 -28.38 16.75
N ASN A 452 16.57 -28.77 15.87
CA ASN A 452 16.56 -28.35 14.47
C ASN A 452 15.16 -27.83 14.10
N THR A 453 14.83 -26.67 14.64
CA THR A 453 13.55 -25.99 14.43
C THR A 453 13.71 -24.89 13.38
N ILE A 454 12.84 -24.87 12.38
CA ILE A 454 12.72 -23.84 11.36
C ILE A 454 11.41 -23.09 11.61
N LEU A 455 11.51 -21.79 11.90
CA LEU A 455 10.37 -20.92 12.10
C LEU A 455 9.98 -20.25 10.78
N VAL A 456 8.74 -20.45 10.36
CA VAL A 456 8.13 -19.77 9.21
C VAL A 456 7.09 -18.80 9.71
N ILE A 457 7.17 -17.56 9.26
CA ILE A 457 6.35 -16.45 9.72
C ILE A 457 5.51 -15.93 8.56
N HIS A 458 4.18 -16.02 8.69
CA HIS A 458 3.25 -15.25 7.87
C HIS A 458 2.77 -14.06 8.68
N SER A 459 3.08 -12.85 8.23
CA SER A 459 2.64 -11.65 8.96
C SER A 459 2.46 -10.43 8.06
N VAL A 460 1.56 -9.58 8.48
CA VAL A 460 1.23 -8.28 7.86
C VAL A 460 2.36 -7.25 7.96
N GLY A 461 3.32 -7.47 8.84
CA GLY A 461 4.44 -6.56 9.13
C GLY A 461 5.36 -7.16 10.17
N PRO A 462 6.25 -6.39 10.81
CA PRO A 462 7.18 -6.90 11.79
C PRO A 462 6.46 -7.41 13.04
N ILE A 463 7.08 -8.41 13.68
CA ILE A 463 6.70 -9.00 14.97
C ILE A 463 7.95 -8.98 15.86
N ILE A 464 7.77 -9.01 17.18
CA ILE A 464 8.88 -9.10 18.12
C ILE A 464 9.37 -10.55 18.17
N ILE A 465 10.55 -10.79 17.58
CA ILE A 465 11.17 -12.12 17.46
C ILE A 465 12.59 -12.19 17.99
N ASP A 466 12.99 -11.22 18.79
CA ASP A 466 14.39 -11.13 19.29
C ASP A 466 14.80 -12.36 20.09
N GLU A 467 13.90 -12.94 20.91
CA GLU A 467 14.18 -14.15 21.67
C GLU A 467 14.47 -15.38 20.77
N TYR A 468 13.87 -15.43 19.56
CA TYR A 468 14.03 -16.56 18.63
C TYR A 468 15.27 -16.42 17.75
N LYS A 469 15.70 -15.20 17.46
CA LYS A 469 16.88 -14.93 16.65
C LYS A 469 18.12 -15.65 17.15
N ASN A 470 18.35 -15.59 18.47
CA ASN A 470 19.52 -16.17 19.11
C ASN A 470 19.25 -17.53 19.78
N HIS A 471 18.04 -18.08 19.66
CA HIS A 471 17.70 -19.37 20.25
C HIS A 471 18.52 -20.48 19.59
N PRO A 472 19.24 -21.35 20.39
CA PRO A 472 20.17 -22.34 19.84
C PRO A 472 19.50 -23.45 19.02
N ASN A 473 18.24 -23.78 19.32
CA ASN A 473 17.49 -24.83 18.65
C ASN A 473 16.66 -24.33 17.46
N ILE A 474 16.60 -23.01 17.23
CA ILE A 474 16.00 -22.45 16.03
C ILE A 474 17.10 -22.23 14.99
N SER A 475 17.19 -23.17 14.06
CA SER A 475 18.26 -23.24 13.07
C SER A 475 18.02 -22.30 11.89
N ALA A 476 16.74 -22.01 11.54
CA ALA A 476 16.40 -21.05 10.50
C ALA A 476 15.12 -20.28 10.84
N ILE A 477 15.03 -19.06 10.30
CA ILE A 477 13.85 -18.19 10.38
C ILE A 477 13.57 -17.65 8.98
N ILE A 478 12.33 -17.81 8.52
CA ILE A 478 11.84 -17.32 7.23
C ILE A 478 10.65 -16.39 7.49
N TRP A 479 10.65 -15.22 6.89
CA TRP A 479 9.45 -14.42 6.75
C TRP A 479 8.89 -14.57 5.34
N ALA A 480 7.68 -15.15 5.25
CA ALA A 480 6.98 -15.38 3.99
C ALA A 480 5.92 -14.31 3.69
N GLY A 481 5.60 -13.45 4.67
CA GLY A 481 4.64 -12.37 4.54
C GLY A 481 3.22 -12.87 4.23
N LEU A 482 2.56 -12.23 3.27
CA LEU A 482 1.21 -12.56 2.80
C LEU A 482 1.28 -12.97 1.32
N PRO A 483 1.54 -14.25 1.01
CA PRO A 483 1.97 -14.69 -0.32
C PRO A 483 0.84 -14.85 -1.36
N GLY A 484 -0.44 -14.81 -0.95
CA GLY A 484 -1.57 -15.06 -1.84
C GLY A 484 -1.83 -16.56 -2.10
N GLU A 485 -2.55 -16.88 -3.18
CA GLU A 485 -3.08 -18.22 -3.48
C GLU A 485 -2.03 -19.35 -3.57
N GLN A 486 -0.76 -19.00 -3.78
CA GLN A 486 0.36 -19.93 -3.97
C GLN A 486 1.25 -20.05 -2.72
N SER A 487 0.74 -19.74 -1.53
CA SER A 487 1.46 -19.70 -0.26
C SER A 487 2.39 -20.91 -0.07
N GLY A 488 1.86 -22.11 -0.09
CA GLY A 488 2.64 -23.34 0.16
C GLY A 488 3.65 -23.63 -0.95
N ASN A 489 3.28 -23.44 -2.22
CA ASN A 489 4.18 -23.73 -3.34
C ASN A 489 5.39 -22.79 -3.37
N SER A 490 5.18 -21.50 -3.14
CA SER A 490 6.25 -20.51 -3.11
C SER A 490 7.23 -20.74 -1.96
N LEU A 491 6.70 -21.11 -0.79
CA LEU A 491 7.51 -21.45 0.38
C LEU A 491 8.30 -22.75 0.15
N ALA A 492 7.69 -23.80 -0.45
CA ALA A 492 8.37 -25.02 -0.77
C ALA A 492 9.52 -24.81 -1.78
N ASP A 493 9.39 -23.86 -2.70
CA ASP A 493 10.49 -23.49 -3.62
C ASP A 493 11.72 -22.96 -2.87
N ILE A 494 11.51 -22.22 -1.80
CA ILE A 494 12.58 -21.75 -0.91
C ILE A 494 13.11 -22.90 -0.03
N LEU A 495 12.23 -23.57 0.72
CA LEU A 495 12.63 -24.61 1.67
C LEU A 495 13.48 -25.70 1.04
N TYR A 496 13.18 -26.07 -0.21
CA TYR A 496 13.86 -27.17 -0.92
C TYR A 496 14.81 -26.69 -2.03
N GLY A 497 15.18 -25.42 -2.03
CA GLY A 497 16.25 -24.84 -2.86
C GLY A 497 15.96 -24.76 -4.36
N ARG A 498 14.70 -24.82 -4.79
CA ARG A 498 14.35 -24.53 -6.18
C ARG A 498 14.51 -23.04 -6.51
N VAL A 499 14.33 -22.20 -5.52
CA VAL A 499 14.61 -20.76 -5.56
C VAL A 499 15.59 -20.44 -4.42
N ASN A 500 16.70 -19.77 -4.74
CA ASN A 500 17.59 -19.23 -3.73
C ASN A 500 16.95 -17.93 -3.19
N PRO A 501 16.70 -17.80 -1.86
CA PRO A 501 16.10 -16.61 -1.32
C PRO A 501 16.97 -15.36 -1.62
N GLY A 502 16.32 -14.31 -2.09
CA GLY A 502 16.96 -13.04 -2.40
C GLY A 502 16.12 -11.87 -1.91
N GLY A 503 14.99 -12.15 -1.23
CA GLY A 503 14.14 -11.12 -0.63
C GLY A 503 14.85 -10.35 0.48
N LYS A 504 14.53 -9.04 0.60
CA LYS A 504 15.03 -8.18 1.67
C LYS A 504 13.85 -7.58 2.41
N THR A 505 13.92 -7.53 3.76
CA THR A 505 12.82 -6.97 4.56
C THR A 505 12.52 -5.53 4.18
N PRO A 506 11.24 -5.19 3.94
CA PRO A 506 10.86 -3.83 3.56
C PRO A 506 10.63 -2.90 4.75
N PHE A 507 10.90 -3.35 5.97
CA PHE A 507 10.76 -2.65 7.24
C PHE A 507 11.83 -3.13 8.24
N THR A 508 11.96 -2.40 9.35
CA THR A 508 12.86 -2.74 10.44
C THR A 508 12.17 -3.67 11.45
N TRP A 509 12.88 -4.66 11.98
CA TRP A 509 12.41 -5.53 13.06
C TRP A 509 12.97 -5.05 14.40
N GLY A 510 12.12 -4.48 15.26
CA GLY A 510 12.47 -4.03 16.60
C GLY A 510 12.69 -5.19 17.57
N GLN A 511 13.37 -4.92 18.69
CA GLN A 511 13.50 -5.85 19.81
C GLN A 511 12.30 -5.76 20.74
N THR A 512 11.69 -4.56 20.81
CA THR A 512 10.49 -4.28 21.60
C THR A 512 9.54 -3.36 20.82
N GLU A 513 8.28 -3.30 21.21
CA GLU A 513 7.29 -2.41 20.59
C GLU A 513 7.68 -0.93 20.76
N SER A 514 8.25 -0.56 21.89
CA SER A 514 8.68 0.82 22.18
C SER A 514 9.82 1.33 21.28
N ASP A 515 10.51 0.46 20.57
CA ASP A 515 11.58 0.84 19.66
C ASP A 515 11.04 1.65 18.45
N TYR A 516 9.80 1.42 18.05
CA TYR A 516 9.21 2.02 16.86
C TYR A 516 8.78 3.50 17.04
N GLY A 517 8.69 4.00 18.26
CA GLY A 517 8.37 5.39 18.54
C GLY A 517 6.95 5.58 19.07
N PRO A 518 6.22 6.60 18.61
CA PRO A 518 4.87 6.88 19.10
C PRO A 518 3.91 5.71 18.85
N ASP A 519 3.07 5.43 19.84
CA ASP A 519 2.01 4.43 19.70
C ASP A 519 0.81 5.00 18.96
N LEU A 520 -0.14 4.14 18.61
CA LEU A 520 -1.41 4.54 18.03
C LEU A 520 -2.27 5.29 19.06
N ILE A 521 -3.18 6.13 18.60
CA ILE A 521 -4.13 6.85 19.45
C ILE A 521 -5.34 5.95 19.71
N TYR A 522 -5.54 5.56 20.97
CA TYR A 522 -6.66 4.73 21.43
C TYR A 522 -7.66 5.49 22.30
N GLN A 523 -7.41 6.77 22.58
CA GLN A 523 -8.23 7.61 23.46
C GLN A 523 -8.53 8.94 22.75
N PRO A 524 -9.77 9.45 22.85
CA PRO A 524 -10.08 10.80 22.41
C PRO A 524 -9.22 11.84 23.13
N THR A 525 -8.82 12.88 22.43
CA THR A 525 -8.02 13.96 23.01
C THR A 525 -8.90 14.90 23.83
N ALA A 526 -8.58 15.09 25.12
CA ALA A 526 -9.37 15.92 26.00
C ALA A 526 -9.52 17.36 25.47
N GLY A 527 -10.77 17.84 25.39
CA GLY A 527 -11.09 19.18 24.91
C GLY A 527 -11.10 19.36 23.40
N HIS A 528 -11.00 18.28 22.63
CA HIS A 528 -11.12 18.26 21.18
C HIS A 528 -12.22 17.29 20.75
N ASP A 529 -12.95 17.63 19.70
CA ASP A 529 -13.96 16.73 19.10
C ASP A 529 -13.30 15.59 18.33
N SER A 530 -12.12 15.86 17.72
CA SER A 530 -11.29 14.89 17.00
C SER A 530 -10.09 14.49 17.85
N PRO A 531 -9.74 13.20 17.93
CA PRO A 531 -8.43 12.78 18.45
C PRO A 531 -7.30 13.49 17.69
N GLN A 532 -6.28 13.96 18.41
CA GLN A 532 -5.17 14.72 17.84
C GLN A 532 -3.92 13.84 17.84
N ASP A 533 -3.47 13.45 16.65
CA ASP A 533 -2.24 12.69 16.45
C ASP A 533 -1.16 13.60 15.85
N ASN A 534 -0.26 14.06 16.71
CA ASN A 534 0.83 14.92 16.30
C ASN A 534 2.02 14.07 15.85
N PHE A 535 2.43 14.22 14.60
CA PHE A 535 3.56 13.49 14.02
C PHE A 535 4.90 14.15 14.42
N GLU A 536 5.15 14.23 15.76
CA GLU A 536 6.30 14.94 16.33
C GLU A 536 7.65 14.31 15.97
N GLU A 537 7.66 13.04 15.58
CA GLU A 537 8.85 12.33 15.11
C GLU A 537 9.35 12.86 13.76
N GLY A 538 8.51 13.57 12.99
CA GLY A 538 8.85 14.10 11.68
C GLY A 538 9.22 12.99 10.70
N VAL A 539 10.32 13.14 9.98
CA VAL A 539 10.80 12.15 9.00
C VAL A 539 11.40 10.89 9.62
N PHE A 540 11.44 10.79 10.94
CA PHE A 540 12.11 9.72 11.67
C PHE A 540 11.16 8.59 12.05
N ILE A 541 10.71 7.84 11.06
CA ILE A 541 10.01 6.57 11.22
C ILE A 541 10.91 5.41 10.79
N ASP A 542 10.57 4.18 11.16
CA ASP A 542 11.30 2.96 10.84
C ASP A 542 12.82 3.09 11.04
N TYR A 543 13.68 2.56 10.15
CA TYR A 543 15.14 2.57 10.32
C TYR A 543 15.73 3.97 10.62
N ARG A 544 15.10 5.04 10.14
CA ARG A 544 15.53 6.42 10.41
C ARG A 544 15.39 6.77 11.89
N ALA A 545 14.28 6.30 12.52
CA ALA A 545 14.06 6.45 13.97
C ALA A 545 15.04 5.60 14.78
N PHE A 546 15.25 4.34 14.39
CA PHE A 546 16.23 3.45 15.04
C PHE A 546 17.63 4.02 14.98
N ASP A 547 18.03 4.60 13.86
CA ASP A 547 19.34 5.24 13.73
C ASP A 547 19.46 6.52 14.54
N LYS A 548 18.44 7.39 14.58
CA LYS A 548 18.42 8.62 15.39
C LYS A 548 18.51 8.33 16.88
N LYS A 549 17.80 7.29 17.33
CA LYS A 549 17.76 6.88 18.74
C LYS A 549 18.92 5.93 19.13
N ASN A 550 19.80 5.54 18.19
CA ASN A 550 20.85 4.52 18.37
C ASN A 550 20.31 3.17 18.88
N ILE A 551 19.11 2.79 18.47
CA ILE A 551 18.52 1.49 18.79
C ILE A 551 19.08 0.43 17.83
N THR A 552 19.53 -0.71 18.39
CA THR A 552 19.93 -1.86 17.59
C THR A 552 18.68 -2.70 17.27
N PRO A 553 18.29 -2.86 16.01
CA PRO A 553 17.15 -3.71 15.67
C PRO A 553 17.48 -5.19 15.76
N THR A 554 16.48 -6.03 15.86
CA THR A 554 16.61 -7.49 15.64
C THR A 554 17.10 -7.76 14.22
N TYR A 555 16.48 -7.14 13.22
CA TYR A 555 16.97 -7.09 11.83
C TYR A 555 16.73 -5.69 11.26
N GLU A 556 17.74 -5.14 10.59
CA GLU A 556 17.67 -3.84 9.97
C GLU A 556 16.84 -3.83 8.68
N PHE A 557 16.34 -2.67 8.28
CA PHE A 557 15.72 -2.42 6.99
C PHE A 557 16.62 -2.87 5.84
N GLY A 558 16.06 -3.56 4.86
CA GLY A 558 16.79 -4.09 3.71
C GLY A 558 17.59 -5.37 4.00
N PHE A 559 17.46 -5.98 5.19
CA PHE A 559 18.15 -7.23 5.55
C PHE A 559 17.51 -8.43 4.84
N GLY A 560 18.33 -9.41 4.49
CA GLY A 560 17.92 -10.73 3.99
C GLY A 560 19.14 -11.55 3.61
N LEU A 561 19.13 -12.84 3.95
CA LEU A 561 20.17 -13.80 3.64
C LEU A 561 19.89 -14.50 2.30
N SER A 562 20.92 -15.14 1.77
CA SER A 562 20.86 -16.00 0.59
C SER A 562 21.53 -17.34 0.92
N TYR A 563 21.32 -18.37 0.10
CA TYR A 563 22.08 -19.63 0.16
C TYR A 563 23.50 -19.48 -0.41
N THR A 564 23.85 -18.29 -0.90
CA THR A 564 25.20 -17.94 -1.35
C THR A 564 25.67 -16.66 -0.66
N THR A 565 26.87 -16.21 -0.96
CA THR A 565 27.46 -15.01 -0.35
C THR A 565 27.92 -14.01 -1.41
N PHE A 566 27.91 -12.73 -1.06
CA PHE A 566 28.29 -11.66 -1.96
C PHE A 566 29.29 -10.69 -1.34
N SER A 567 30.14 -10.11 -2.17
CA SER A 567 31.05 -9.04 -1.78
C SER A 567 30.85 -7.81 -2.66
N TYR A 568 31.19 -6.64 -2.11
CA TYR A 568 31.00 -5.34 -2.73
C TYR A 568 32.36 -4.64 -2.90
N SER A 569 32.59 -4.03 -4.07
CA SER A 569 33.84 -3.33 -4.38
C SER A 569 33.63 -2.27 -5.47
N GLY A 570 34.67 -1.49 -5.76
CA GLY A 570 34.75 -0.67 -6.96
C GLY A 570 33.72 0.47 -7.05
N LEU A 571 33.33 1.08 -5.91
CA LEU A 571 32.41 2.21 -5.93
C LEU A 571 32.98 3.39 -6.75
N ARG A 572 32.20 3.86 -7.70
CA ARG A 572 32.46 5.05 -8.51
C ARG A 572 31.30 6.01 -8.42
N VAL A 573 31.62 7.30 -8.46
CA VAL A 573 30.69 8.42 -8.49
C VAL A 573 31.07 9.31 -9.64
N ASP A 574 30.23 9.35 -10.64
CA ASP A 574 30.42 10.19 -11.81
C ASP A 574 29.44 11.36 -11.74
N LYS A 575 29.97 12.59 -11.71
CA LYS A 575 29.17 13.81 -11.73
C LYS A 575 28.61 14.05 -13.13
N ILE A 576 27.30 14.28 -13.21
CA ILE A 576 26.60 14.58 -14.46
C ILE A 576 26.34 16.10 -14.51
N THR A 577 26.62 16.72 -15.64
CA THR A 577 26.34 18.14 -15.82
C THR A 577 24.84 18.33 -16.07
N ALA A 578 24.15 18.93 -15.12
CA ALA A 578 22.75 19.35 -15.24
C ALA A 578 22.65 20.87 -15.37
N GLY A 579 21.52 21.34 -15.89
CA GLY A 579 21.20 22.77 -15.95
C GLY A 579 21.01 23.38 -14.56
N GLU A 580 21.10 24.70 -14.50
CA GLU A 580 20.76 25.46 -13.30
C GLU A 580 19.28 25.21 -12.94
N TYR A 581 19.01 24.99 -11.66
CA TYR A 581 17.64 24.80 -11.16
C TYR A 581 16.87 26.12 -11.19
N THR A 582 15.73 26.11 -11.88
CA THR A 582 14.87 27.28 -12.02
C THR A 582 13.53 27.02 -11.35
N PRO A 583 13.25 27.64 -10.21
CA PRO A 583 11.92 27.57 -9.59
C PRO A 583 10.83 28.05 -10.55
N THR A 584 9.68 27.39 -10.51
CA THR A 584 8.54 27.82 -11.33
C THR A 584 8.02 29.19 -10.84
N THR A 585 7.77 30.10 -11.76
CA THR A 585 7.32 31.47 -11.46
C THR A 585 6.15 31.88 -12.34
N GLY A 586 5.54 33.03 -12.03
CA GLY A 586 4.43 33.58 -12.79
C GLY A 586 3.07 33.11 -12.31
N MET A 587 2.09 33.17 -13.21
CA MET A 587 0.69 32.83 -12.91
C MET A 587 0.24 31.59 -13.69
N THR A 588 -0.67 30.80 -13.12
CA THR A 588 -1.40 29.77 -13.86
C THR A 588 -2.27 30.41 -14.93
N LYS A 589 -2.74 29.63 -15.90
CA LYS A 589 -3.78 30.10 -16.83
C LYS A 589 -5.09 30.18 -16.07
N ALA A 590 -5.96 31.10 -16.50
CA ALA A 590 -7.35 31.09 -16.06
C ALA A 590 -8.02 29.78 -16.40
N ALA A 591 -8.99 29.37 -15.58
CA ALA A 591 -9.79 28.18 -15.87
C ALA A 591 -10.49 28.34 -17.24
N PRO A 592 -10.56 27.29 -18.06
CA PRO A 592 -11.27 27.35 -19.32
C PRO A 592 -12.75 27.63 -19.06
N THR A 593 -13.35 28.50 -19.89
CA THR A 593 -14.80 28.71 -19.92
C THR A 593 -15.38 27.85 -21.04
N LEU A 594 -16.33 26.99 -20.72
CA LEU A 594 -17.00 26.11 -21.69
C LEU A 594 -18.27 26.76 -22.32
N GLY A 595 -18.35 28.07 -22.34
CA GLY A 595 -19.43 28.82 -22.89
C GLY A 595 -20.35 29.45 -21.85
N ASN A 596 -21.50 29.93 -22.28
CA ASN A 596 -22.53 30.49 -21.41
C ASN A 596 -23.49 29.37 -20.97
N PHE A 597 -23.85 29.37 -19.70
CA PHE A 597 -24.88 28.49 -19.17
C PHE A 597 -26.06 29.32 -18.63
N SER A 598 -27.23 28.70 -18.64
CA SER A 598 -28.44 29.34 -18.08
C SER A 598 -28.42 29.21 -16.55
N THR A 599 -28.91 30.25 -15.89
CA THR A 599 -29.19 30.24 -14.44
C THR A 599 -30.68 29.95 -14.15
N GLU A 600 -31.46 29.67 -15.18
CA GLU A 600 -32.87 29.33 -15.05
C GLU A 600 -33.04 27.88 -14.64
N SER A 601 -33.64 27.62 -13.47
CA SER A 601 -33.83 26.24 -12.95
C SER A 601 -34.63 25.34 -13.90
N ALA A 602 -35.50 25.91 -14.76
CA ALA A 602 -36.26 25.16 -15.76
C ALA A 602 -35.40 24.47 -16.80
N ASP A 603 -34.21 25.00 -17.09
CA ASP A 603 -33.29 24.46 -18.11
C ASP A 603 -32.51 23.22 -17.58
N TYR A 604 -32.55 22.99 -16.28
CA TYR A 604 -31.86 21.88 -15.60
C TYR A 604 -32.82 20.81 -15.04
N GLN A 605 -34.05 20.82 -15.52
CA GLN A 605 -35.00 19.74 -15.19
C GLN A 605 -34.56 18.45 -15.90
N LEU A 606 -34.80 17.32 -15.23
CA LEU A 606 -34.57 16.02 -15.82
C LEU A 606 -35.41 15.89 -17.12
N PRO A 607 -34.83 15.41 -18.23
CA PRO A 607 -35.58 15.20 -19.46
C PRO A 607 -36.78 14.28 -19.23
N ALA A 608 -37.88 14.51 -19.96
CA ALA A 608 -39.10 13.70 -19.82
C ALA A 608 -38.88 12.20 -20.09
N ASN A 609 -37.82 11.86 -20.83
CA ASN A 609 -37.42 10.48 -21.12
C ASN A 609 -36.26 9.98 -20.26
N PHE A 610 -35.91 10.70 -19.19
CA PHE A 610 -34.86 10.27 -18.26
C PHE A 610 -35.27 8.94 -17.59
N THR A 611 -34.35 7.98 -17.60
CA THR A 611 -34.53 6.72 -16.88
C THR A 611 -34.08 6.91 -15.45
N TYR A 612 -35.03 6.88 -14.53
CA TYR A 612 -34.71 6.99 -13.11
C TYR A 612 -34.03 5.72 -12.60
N ILE A 613 -33.04 5.90 -11.73
CA ILE A 613 -32.59 4.83 -10.83
C ILE A 613 -33.68 4.59 -9.80
N ASP A 614 -33.79 3.36 -9.28
CA ASP A 614 -34.85 3.01 -8.33
C ASP A 614 -34.85 3.98 -7.13
N ALA A 615 -36.00 4.54 -6.82
CA ALA A 615 -36.19 5.49 -5.72
C ALA A 615 -35.84 4.91 -4.35
N TYR A 616 -35.83 3.60 -4.24
CA TYR A 616 -35.38 2.91 -3.03
C TYR A 616 -33.90 3.15 -2.72
N ILE A 617 -33.05 3.25 -3.76
CA ILE A 617 -31.60 3.49 -3.63
C ILE A 617 -31.32 4.99 -3.60
N TYR A 618 -31.87 5.73 -4.57
CA TYR A 618 -31.63 7.16 -4.73
C TYR A 618 -32.94 7.93 -4.91
N PRO A 619 -33.72 8.11 -3.82
CA PRO A 619 -35.06 8.67 -3.89
C PRO A 619 -35.10 10.08 -4.49
N TYR A 620 -34.03 10.89 -4.35
CA TYR A 620 -33.95 12.22 -4.93
C TYR A 620 -33.90 12.20 -6.48
N LEU A 621 -33.52 11.11 -7.12
CA LEU A 621 -33.50 10.98 -8.57
C LEU A 621 -34.89 10.82 -9.17
N ASN A 622 -35.90 10.57 -8.37
CA ASN A 622 -37.31 10.56 -8.82
C ASN A 622 -37.95 11.95 -8.77
N SER A 623 -37.27 12.96 -8.28
CA SER A 623 -37.78 14.33 -8.23
C SER A 623 -37.26 15.15 -9.41
N THR A 624 -38.18 15.88 -10.06
CA THR A 624 -37.85 16.93 -11.03
C THR A 624 -37.77 18.32 -10.38
N ASP A 625 -38.13 18.41 -9.09
CA ASP A 625 -37.98 19.62 -8.29
C ASP A 625 -36.67 19.56 -7.50
N LEU A 626 -35.66 20.30 -7.96
CA LEU A 626 -34.32 20.34 -7.37
C LEU A 626 -34.34 20.82 -5.91
N LYS A 627 -35.25 21.75 -5.56
CA LYS A 627 -35.37 22.24 -4.19
C LYS A 627 -35.86 21.15 -3.24
N THR A 628 -36.87 20.39 -3.66
CA THR A 628 -37.39 19.26 -2.89
C THR A 628 -36.35 18.14 -2.78
N ALA A 629 -35.62 17.88 -3.87
CA ALA A 629 -34.60 16.83 -3.90
C ALA A 629 -33.38 17.13 -3.02
N SER A 630 -33.01 18.39 -2.82
CA SER A 630 -31.85 18.74 -1.99
C SER A 630 -32.03 18.43 -0.50
N MET A 631 -33.26 18.45 0.00
CA MET A 631 -33.63 18.22 1.41
C MET A 631 -32.94 19.15 2.43
N ASP A 632 -32.08 20.07 1.99
CA ASP A 632 -31.36 21.02 2.82
C ASP A 632 -31.63 22.46 2.33
N PRO A 633 -32.46 23.25 3.07
CA PRO A 633 -32.79 24.60 2.67
C PRO A 633 -31.63 25.59 2.78
N GLU A 634 -30.57 25.24 3.53
CA GLU A 634 -29.41 26.09 3.77
C GLU A 634 -28.17 25.58 3.00
N TYR A 635 -28.32 24.63 2.10
CA TYR A 635 -27.24 24.03 1.37
C TYR A 635 -26.41 25.07 0.59
N GLY A 636 -25.10 25.09 0.85
CA GLY A 636 -24.15 25.98 0.20
C GLY A 636 -24.11 27.42 0.77
N VAL A 637 -24.79 27.67 1.88
CA VAL A 637 -24.72 28.94 2.61
C VAL A 637 -23.60 28.90 3.64
N ASP A 638 -22.90 30.03 3.80
CA ASP A 638 -21.89 30.24 4.86
C ASP A 638 -20.68 29.25 4.87
N VAL A 639 -20.28 28.78 3.70
CA VAL A 639 -19.08 27.94 3.56
C VAL A 639 -17.86 28.82 3.32
N GLU A 640 -16.79 28.63 4.11
CA GLU A 640 -15.49 29.25 3.83
C GLU A 640 -14.89 28.62 2.56
N LEU A 641 -14.66 29.46 1.56
CA LEU A 641 -14.22 29.01 0.24
C LEU A 641 -12.71 29.21 0.08
N PRO A 642 -11.98 28.24 -0.49
CA PRO A 642 -10.58 28.40 -0.82
C PRO A 642 -10.36 29.58 -1.78
N ALA A 643 -9.24 30.28 -1.62
CA ALA A 643 -8.89 31.39 -2.50
C ALA A 643 -8.82 30.94 -3.98
N GLY A 644 -9.44 31.73 -4.88
CA GLY A 644 -9.48 31.46 -6.31
C GLY A 644 -10.43 30.32 -6.74
N SER A 645 -11.17 29.70 -5.82
CA SER A 645 -12.12 28.64 -6.14
C SER A 645 -13.45 29.16 -6.70
N GLN A 646 -13.75 30.46 -6.53
CA GLN A 646 -15.04 31.04 -6.93
C GLN A 646 -15.08 31.54 -8.37
N ASP A 647 -13.97 31.99 -8.92
CA ASP A 647 -13.91 32.71 -10.19
C ASP A 647 -12.94 32.14 -11.23
N GLY A 648 -12.18 31.08 -10.84
CA GLY A 648 -11.16 30.52 -11.72
C GLY A 648 -10.01 31.47 -12.07
N ALA A 649 -9.79 32.49 -11.23
CA ALA A 649 -8.73 33.44 -11.44
C ALA A 649 -7.34 32.79 -11.47
N PRO A 650 -6.39 33.32 -12.24
CA PRO A 650 -5.03 32.85 -12.23
C PRO A 650 -4.40 32.91 -10.83
N GLN A 651 -3.74 31.84 -10.42
CA GLN A 651 -3.04 31.72 -9.15
C GLN A 651 -1.53 31.82 -9.35
N SER A 652 -0.79 32.23 -8.32
CA SER A 652 0.68 32.17 -8.34
C SER A 652 1.14 30.70 -8.52
N ARG A 653 2.10 30.49 -9.41
CA ARG A 653 2.70 29.17 -9.57
C ARG A 653 3.55 28.81 -8.37
N ILE A 654 3.50 27.56 -7.98
CA ILE A 654 4.29 27.01 -6.88
C ILE A 654 5.71 26.74 -7.36
N ALA A 655 6.72 27.21 -6.61
CA ALA A 655 8.13 27.14 -7.00
C ALA A 655 8.60 25.70 -7.31
N ALA A 656 8.16 24.73 -6.50
CA ALA A 656 8.46 23.31 -6.65
C ALA A 656 7.61 22.59 -7.74
N GLY A 657 6.63 23.28 -8.34
CA GLY A 657 5.70 22.69 -9.30
C GLY A 657 6.12 22.85 -10.75
N GLY A 658 5.21 22.55 -11.67
CA GLY A 658 5.36 22.83 -13.10
C GLY A 658 5.05 21.68 -14.05
N ALA A 659 5.07 20.44 -13.58
CA ALA A 659 4.72 19.23 -14.35
C ALA A 659 4.20 18.13 -13.43
N PRO A 660 3.66 17.02 -13.97
CA PRO A 660 3.30 15.88 -13.15
C PRO A 660 4.47 15.35 -12.29
N GLY A 661 4.29 15.36 -10.98
CA GLY A 661 5.29 15.00 -9.98
C GLY A 661 6.10 16.19 -9.42
N GLY A 662 5.87 17.41 -9.88
CA GLY A 662 6.57 18.63 -9.42
C GLY A 662 7.39 19.32 -10.51
N ASN A 663 8.37 20.13 -10.11
CA ASN A 663 9.26 20.79 -11.07
C ASN A 663 10.07 19.74 -11.87
N PRO A 664 10.05 19.77 -13.22
CA PRO A 664 10.73 18.77 -14.04
C PRO A 664 12.21 18.60 -13.73
N GLN A 665 12.89 19.67 -13.32
CA GLN A 665 14.32 19.64 -13.01
C GLN A 665 14.66 18.92 -11.71
N LEU A 666 13.66 18.57 -10.86
CA LEU A 666 13.86 17.69 -9.71
C LEU A 666 14.32 16.31 -10.11
N TRP A 667 14.03 15.92 -11.34
CA TRP A 667 14.34 14.62 -11.92
C TRP A 667 15.63 14.62 -12.78
N ASP A 668 16.31 15.78 -12.87
CA ASP A 668 17.62 15.87 -13.51
C ASP A 668 18.62 15.01 -12.74
N VAL A 669 19.30 14.11 -13.44
CA VAL A 669 20.36 13.28 -12.88
C VAL A 669 21.58 14.15 -12.60
N LEU A 670 22.04 14.19 -11.36
CA LEU A 670 23.23 14.94 -10.93
C LEU A 670 24.45 14.04 -10.77
N PHE A 671 24.24 12.79 -10.37
CA PHE A 671 25.31 11.81 -10.19
C PHE A 671 24.88 10.45 -10.69
N SER A 672 25.79 9.73 -11.32
CA SER A 672 25.66 8.32 -11.63
C SER A 672 26.61 7.52 -10.75
N ILE A 673 26.04 6.51 -10.09
CA ILE A 673 26.74 5.68 -9.11
C ILE A 673 26.89 4.28 -9.70
N SER A 674 28.05 3.69 -9.58
CA SER A 674 28.25 2.29 -9.91
C SER A 674 29.11 1.57 -8.87
N ALA A 675 28.86 0.27 -8.68
CA ALA A 675 29.63 -0.59 -7.81
C ALA A 675 29.64 -2.02 -8.37
N THR A 676 30.65 -2.80 -8.03
CA THR A 676 30.78 -4.19 -8.43
C THR A 676 30.28 -5.08 -7.30
N VAL A 677 29.37 -6.01 -7.61
CA VAL A 677 28.89 -7.06 -6.70
C VAL A 677 29.37 -8.39 -7.25
N THR A 678 30.04 -9.18 -6.43
CA THR A 678 30.62 -10.50 -6.81
C THR A 678 29.97 -11.59 -5.96
N ASN A 679 29.48 -12.65 -6.59
CA ASN A 679 29.04 -13.84 -5.91
C ASN A 679 30.28 -14.66 -5.48
N THR A 680 30.49 -14.74 -4.16
CA THR A 680 31.66 -15.40 -3.54
C THR A 680 31.38 -16.80 -3.06
N GLY A 681 30.12 -17.27 -3.19
CA GLY A 681 29.72 -18.62 -2.79
C GLY A 681 29.64 -19.58 -3.96
N GLU A 682 29.02 -20.74 -3.72
CA GLU A 682 29.00 -21.87 -4.64
C GLU A 682 27.67 -22.01 -5.44
N LEU A 683 26.64 -21.25 -5.07
CA LEU A 683 25.33 -21.29 -5.72
C LEU A 683 25.05 -19.99 -6.47
N ALA A 684 24.34 -20.10 -7.59
CA ALA A 684 23.75 -18.93 -8.23
C ALA A 684 22.76 -18.25 -7.28
N GLY A 685 22.77 -16.92 -7.25
CA GLY A 685 21.90 -16.18 -6.37
C GLY A 685 21.58 -14.79 -6.90
N GLU A 686 20.57 -14.19 -6.30
CA GLU A 686 20.21 -12.79 -6.54
C GLU A 686 20.61 -11.96 -5.33
N GLU A 687 21.27 -10.82 -5.61
CA GLU A 687 21.61 -9.82 -4.59
C GLU A 687 20.94 -8.49 -4.92
N ILE A 688 20.66 -7.72 -3.88
CA ILE A 688 20.03 -6.42 -4.00
C ILE A 688 20.97 -5.37 -3.38
N PRO A 689 21.92 -4.82 -4.16
CA PRO A 689 22.65 -3.65 -3.75
C PRO A 689 21.72 -2.45 -3.59
N GLN A 690 21.87 -1.75 -2.45
CA GLN A 690 21.06 -0.63 -2.03
C GLN A 690 21.94 0.61 -1.93
N LEU A 691 21.48 1.71 -2.53
CA LEU A 691 22.13 3.01 -2.49
C LEU A 691 21.45 3.89 -1.43
N TYR A 692 22.21 4.31 -0.45
CA TYR A 692 21.79 5.25 0.59
C TYR A 692 22.58 6.56 0.49
N ILE A 693 21.96 7.65 0.96
CA ILE A 693 22.60 8.97 1.09
C ILE A 693 22.48 9.49 2.51
N SER A 694 23.55 10.14 2.98
CA SER A 694 23.48 11.10 4.08
C SER A 694 23.49 12.50 3.49
N LEU A 695 22.47 13.31 3.78
CA LEU A 695 22.39 14.70 3.34
C LEU A 695 23.22 15.63 4.24
N GLY A 696 23.58 15.18 5.44
CA GLY A 696 24.59 15.78 6.32
C GLY A 696 24.10 16.89 7.23
N GLY A 697 22.83 17.29 7.14
CA GLY A 697 22.24 18.27 8.05
C GLY A 697 21.93 17.70 9.43
N PRO A 698 21.78 18.55 10.47
CA PRO A 698 21.56 18.11 11.85
C PRO A 698 20.17 17.42 12.03
N ASP A 699 19.20 17.79 11.20
CA ASP A 699 17.83 17.28 11.23
C ASP A 699 17.55 16.28 10.10
N ASP A 700 18.61 15.80 9.44
CA ASP A 700 18.50 14.79 8.41
C ASP A 700 18.68 13.37 8.98
N PRO A 701 18.06 12.35 8.38
CA PRO A 701 18.37 10.96 8.69
C PRO A 701 19.87 10.65 8.48
N LYS A 702 20.42 9.79 9.33
CA LYS A 702 21.80 9.33 9.20
C LYS A 702 22.10 8.80 7.81
N VAL A 703 21.19 7.99 7.29
CA VAL A 703 21.13 7.52 5.91
C VAL A 703 19.68 7.43 5.45
N ALA A 704 19.42 7.64 4.17
CA ALA A 704 18.12 7.46 3.53
C ALA A 704 18.29 6.73 2.20
N LEU A 705 17.45 5.71 1.96
CA LEU A 705 17.44 4.98 0.70
C LEU A 705 17.19 5.94 -0.48
N ARG A 706 17.87 5.71 -1.60
CA ARG A 706 17.63 6.46 -2.85
C ARG A 706 17.45 5.58 -4.06
N ASN A 707 18.11 4.42 -4.10
CA ASN A 707 17.97 3.53 -5.23
C ASN A 707 18.40 2.10 -4.86
N PHE A 708 18.08 1.15 -5.70
CA PHE A 708 18.50 -0.26 -5.61
C PHE A 708 18.34 -0.94 -6.97
N GLU A 709 18.96 -2.11 -7.09
CA GLU A 709 18.81 -2.97 -8.25
C GLU A 709 18.85 -4.44 -7.82
N ARG A 710 18.09 -5.31 -8.49
CA ARG A 710 18.15 -6.76 -8.25
C ARG A 710 19.03 -7.41 -9.32
N LEU A 711 20.13 -8.02 -8.89
CA LEU A 711 21.16 -8.61 -9.76
C LEU A 711 21.21 -10.12 -9.60
N SER A 712 21.13 -10.86 -10.70
CA SER A 712 21.33 -12.32 -10.73
C SER A 712 22.78 -12.62 -11.08
N ILE A 713 23.51 -13.34 -10.22
CA ILE A 713 24.97 -13.52 -10.31
C ILE A 713 25.31 -14.98 -10.12
N GLN A 714 26.04 -15.57 -11.11
CA GLN A 714 26.53 -16.94 -11.04
C GLN A 714 27.72 -17.06 -10.07
N PRO A 715 28.01 -18.25 -9.53
CA PRO A 715 29.17 -18.47 -8.67
C PRO A 715 30.47 -17.96 -9.28
N GLY A 716 31.21 -17.16 -8.54
CA GLY A 716 32.47 -16.57 -8.96
C GLY A 716 32.38 -15.42 -10.00
N GLU A 717 31.15 -15.11 -10.47
CA GLU A 717 30.95 -13.99 -11.40
C GLU A 717 30.66 -12.69 -10.63
N SER A 718 30.75 -11.58 -11.36
CA SER A 718 30.47 -10.25 -10.89
C SER A 718 29.44 -9.57 -11.78
N ALA A 719 28.57 -8.75 -11.18
CA ALA A 719 27.66 -7.85 -11.88
C ALA A 719 27.92 -6.41 -11.43
N THR A 720 27.62 -5.46 -12.29
CA THR A 720 27.73 -4.03 -11.97
C THR A 720 26.37 -3.50 -11.55
N PHE A 721 26.31 -2.96 -10.34
CA PHE A 721 25.18 -2.14 -9.86
C PHE A 721 25.27 -0.75 -10.46
N HIS A 722 24.15 -0.24 -10.97
CA HIS A 722 24.02 1.13 -11.47
C HIS A 722 22.83 1.83 -10.80
N ALA A 723 23.05 3.07 -10.40
CA ALA A 723 21.99 3.91 -9.81
C ALA A 723 22.28 5.38 -10.10
N ASP A 724 21.24 6.10 -10.49
CA ASP A 724 21.31 7.54 -10.65
C ASP A 724 20.75 8.25 -9.42
N LEU A 725 21.35 9.39 -9.07
CA LEU A 725 20.81 10.32 -8.09
C LEU A 725 20.33 11.57 -8.81
N THR A 726 19.04 11.82 -8.65
CA THR A 726 18.39 13.03 -9.17
C THR A 726 18.58 14.22 -8.22
N ARG A 727 18.21 15.41 -8.69
CA ARG A 727 18.22 16.62 -7.86
C ARG A 727 17.36 16.44 -6.61
N ARG A 728 16.16 15.83 -6.73
CA ARG A 728 15.29 15.54 -5.58
C ARG A 728 16.00 14.66 -4.55
N ASP A 729 16.74 13.64 -4.99
CA ASP A 729 17.41 12.68 -4.12
C ASP A 729 18.48 13.31 -3.21
N VAL A 730 19.06 14.42 -3.63
CA VAL A 730 20.11 15.14 -2.90
C VAL A 730 19.63 16.45 -2.26
N SER A 731 18.31 16.73 -2.32
CA SER A 731 17.69 17.93 -1.76
C SER A 731 16.93 17.66 -0.47
N ASN A 732 16.72 18.71 0.29
CA ASN A 732 15.75 18.78 1.40
C ASN A 732 14.60 19.71 1.00
N TRP A 733 13.44 19.53 1.62
CA TRP A 733 12.36 20.50 1.52
C TRP A 733 12.65 21.72 2.42
N ASP A 734 12.64 22.89 1.82
CA ASP A 734 12.78 24.16 2.53
C ASP A 734 11.41 24.81 2.72
N THR A 735 10.93 24.84 3.94
CA THR A 735 9.62 25.37 4.33
C THR A 735 9.49 26.89 4.14
N VAL A 736 10.59 27.62 4.02
CA VAL A 736 10.58 29.08 3.82
C VAL A 736 10.40 29.43 2.35
N SER A 737 11.20 28.82 1.49
CA SER A 737 11.08 29.04 0.03
C SER A 737 10.01 28.18 -0.64
N GLN A 738 9.38 27.25 0.08
CA GLN A 738 8.43 26.27 -0.42
C GLN A 738 8.97 25.53 -1.64
N ASN A 739 10.18 24.98 -1.48
CA ASN A 739 10.90 24.37 -2.59
C ASN A 739 11.93 23.33 -2.14
N TRP A 740 12.36 22.49 -3.07
CA TRP A 740 13.46 21.54 -2.87
C TRP A 740 14.81 22.24 -3.03
N VAL A 741 15.63 22.18 -2.01
CA VAL A 741 16.94 22.89 -1.95
C VAL A 741 18.07 21.92 -1.66
N ILE A 742 19.14 21.99 -2.43
CA ILE A 742 20.39 21.29 -2.12
C ILE A 742 21.11 22.09 -1.04
N SER A 743 21.11 21.57 0.19
CA SER A 743 21.78 22.21 1.34
C SER A 743 23.29 22.24 1.17
N SER A 744 23.96 23.16 1.85
CA SER A 744 25.44 23.29 1.85
C SER A 744 26.17 22.21 2.65
N TYR A 745 25.47 21.34 3.36
CA TYR A 745 26.06 20.27 4.13
C TYR A 745 26.73 19.22 3.24
N PRO A 746 27.88 18.65 3.67
CA PRO A 746 28.55 17.58 2.92
C PRO A 746 27.68 16.35 2.78
N LYS A 747 27.52 15.87 1.55
CA LYS A 747 26.72 14.69 1.27
C LYS A 747 27.60 13.48 1.00
N THR A 748 27.19 12.32 1.51
CA THR A 748 27.92 11.06 1.35
C THR A 748 26.95 9.97 0.88
N VAL A 749 27.36 9.24 -0.15
CA VAL A 749 26.65 8.04 -0.61
C VAL A 749 27.25 6.78 -0.04
N TYR A 750 26.42 5.80 0.15
CA TYR A 750 26.78 4.48 0.66
C TYR A 750 26.13 3.40 -0.22
N VAL A 751 26.87 2.33 -0.48
CA VAL A 751 26.33 1.15 -1.18
C VAL A 751 26.59 -0.10 -0.36
N GLY A 752 25.55 -0.90 -0.19
CA GLY A 752 25.63 -2.14 0.56
C GLY A 752 24.40 -3.01 0.45
N SER A 753 24.29 -4.00 1.31
CA SER A 753 23.24 -5.03 1.28
C SER A 753 22.04 -4.73 2.21
N SER A 754 22.14 -3.70 3.05
CA SER A 754 21.07 -3.26 3.97
C SER A 754 21.37 -1.85 4.49
N SER A 755 20.44 -1.22 5.21
CA SER A 755 20.61 0.12 5.79
C SER A 755 21.80 0.24 6.76
N ARG A 756 22.32 -0.88 7.29
CA ARG A 756 23.45 -0.92 8.23
C ARG A 756 24.68 -1.69 7.72
N LYS A 757 24.54 -2.50 6.68
CA LYS A 757 25.66 -3.14 6.00
C LYS A 757 26.07 -2.36 4.74
N LEU A 758 26.82 -1.27 4.96
CA LEU A 758 27.21 -0.28 3.96
C LEU A 758 28.73 -0.24 3.80
N PRO A 759 29.36 -1.27 3.20
CA PRO A 759 30.82 -1.39 3.09
C PRO A 759 31.46 -0.34 2.19
N LEU A 760 30.72 0.26 1.27
CA LEU A 760 31.25 1.24 0.33
C LEU A 760 30.68 2.63 0.61
N SER A 761 31.53 3.65 0.56
CA SER A 761 31.11 5.05 0.72
C SER A 761 31.95 6.02 -0.11
N ALA A 762 31.32 7.10 -0.57
CA ALA A 762 32.01 8.18 -1.27
C ALA A 762 31.29 9.51 -1.02
N LYS A 763 32.07 10.61 -0.96
CA LYS A 763 31.52 11.96 -0.87
C LYS A 763 31.04 12.44 -2.24
N LEU A 764 29.94 13.18 -2.27
CA LEU A 764 29.47 13.87 -3.47
C LEU A 764 30.16 15.24 -3.58
N ASP A 765 30.71 15.51 -4.75
CA ASP A 765 31.31 16.81 -5.05
C ASP A 765 30.35 17.66 -5.91
N PHE A 766 29.77 18.67 -5.30
CA PHE A 766 28.84 19.61 -5.96
C PHE A 766 29.59 20.76 -6.65
N GLY A 767 30.92 20.85 -6.56
CA GLY A 767 31.73 21.97 -7.09
C GLY A 767 31.12 22.64 -8.32
N GLY A 768 30.60 23.87 -8.16
CA GLY A 768 30.03 24.69 -9.24
C GLY A 768 28.55 24.50 -9.57
N TYR A 769 27.73 23.99 -8.66
CA TYR A 769 26.26 24.08 -8.73
C TYR A 769 25.78 25.29 -7.94
#